data_585f1110d6eda27a2a1fefc4ac2cb99b
#
_entry.id   585f1110d6eda27a2a1fefc4ac2cb99b
#
_cell.length_a   1.000
_cell.length_b   1.000
_cell.length_c   1.000
_cell.angle_alpha   90.00
_cell.angle_beta   90.00
_cell.angle_gamma   90.00
#
_symmetry.space_group_name_H-M   'P 1'
#
loop_
_entity.id
_entity.type
_entity.pdbx_description
1 polymer ?
#
loop_
_entity_poly.entity_id
_entity_poly.type
_entity_poly.pdbx_seq_one_letter_code
_entity_poly.pdbx_strand_id
1 'polypeptide(L)'
;VSLVVLDDVSLFFADRMIFDAVSVRLSHGDRVGLIGPNGSGKTTLLKVIAGAQEIDDGKVVVATGVRVGWLPQDLAITGGQALIDFILASVPGRAALDAELAQIEAQLEHSEGRSEEELLDLAQRVGDLHERIDHFERYFSEHEALAILSGLGFSSGDERRDLGEFSGGWKMRAVLAGLLFQRPDVLLLDEPTNHLDMPSVAWFADFLKRYQGCFVLISHDRDFLNEQISRVVSLEVEGVRSYPGNYDRYLAQRAEEETILEGKAKNLKAERERLTSFVNRFRAQANKAAAVQSRVKMLEKMESVETYQKRGVMRFSFAPTARTVNEVIKVDNLKKAYGDHVVFPGVNLTVKRGEKIGIIGVNGAGKTTLLRMLAGELPHDGGTIKIGGDLKAGYYAQHHADTLDLGSTIYEVVQRANPDAPPARVRAILGAFMFSGDDVDKPVKVLSGGEKARVALARLIVNPGPLMLMDEPTNHLDLDSADSLCDSLRTYDGTLVFVSHNRSLVRNLATTIWNVENQRVDVYPGSLDEYMYAMAQRRQAVSATSTSAAVGTPRGGRGTVPPPKAATPTPAKAAPSAAAAAEDDKARKRREAEARQRRSKALGPLEKQVATLEARIGELEDAQKQRSAELADPAVYADDKRRRELLSSFQAAQEKLEDLTPRWEAAMLELEAARAALADA
;
A
#
# COMPACT_ATOMS: atom_id res chain seq x y z
N VAL A 1 -25.10 -6.22 -11.25
CA VAL A 1 -25.83 -6.93 -10.19
C VAL A 1 -24.92 -7.00 -8.97
N SER A 2 -25.45 -6.65 -7.78
CA SER A 2 -24.71 -6.76 -6.53
C SER A 2 -24.60 -8.23 -6.15
N LEU A 3 -23.39 -8.69 -5.83
CA LEU A 3 -23.09 -10.06 -5.40
C LEU A 3 -23.16 -10.17 -3.87
N VAL A 4 -22.57 -9.19 -3.17
CA VAL A 4 -22.57 -9.11 -1.70
C VAL A 4 -22.87 -7.69 -1.28
N VAL A 5 -23.71 -7.53 -0.26
CA VAL A 5 -24.06 -6.24 0.35
C VAL A 5 -23.91 -6.39 1.86
N LEU A 6 -23.06 -5.53 2.44
CA LEU A 6 -23.00 -5.27 3.86
C LEU A 6 -23.81 -3.99 4.11
N ASP A 7 -24.70 -4.02 5.06
CA ASP A 7 -25.60 -2.90 5.43
C ASP A 7 -25.52 -2.66 6.92
N ASP A 8 -24.91 -1.52 7.29
CA ASP A 8 -24.71 -1.04 8.66
C ASP A 8 -24.11 -2.09 9.63
N VAL A 9 -23.10 -2.83 9.14
CA VAL A 9 -22.46 -3.91 9.90
C VAL A 9 -21.60 -3.36 11.02
N SER A 10 -21.87 -3.82 12.25
CA SER A 10 -21.09 -3.51 13.45
C SER A 10 -20.54 -4.80 14.06
N LEU A 11 -19.30 -4.72 14.58
CA LEU A 11 -18.61 -5.84 15.18
C LEU A 11 -17.71 -5.39 16.33
N PHE A 12 -17.82 -6.12 17.46
CA PHE A 12 -17.02 -5.92 18.65
C PHE A 12 -16.17 -7.15 18.95
N PHE A 13 -14.94 -6.96 19.42
CA PHE A 13 -14.16 -7.98 20.08
C PHE A 13 -13.94 -7.57 21.54
N ALA A 14 -14.60 -8.25 22.45
CA ALA A 14 -14.69 -7.86 23.85
C ALA A 14 -15.13 -6.38 23.98
N ASP A 15 -14.30 -5.51 24.57
CA ASP A 15 -14.62 -4.09 24.73
C ASP A 15 -14.16 -3.20 23.57
N ARG A 16 -13.58 -3.79 22.51
CA ARG A 16 -13.05 -3.04 21.36
C ARG A 16 -13.98 -3.13 20.16
N MET A 17 -14.51 -1.98 19.76
CA MET A 17 -15.24 -1.84 18.50
C MET A 17 -14.25 -1.95 17.32
N ILE A 18 -14.53 -2.85 16.39
CA ILE A 18 -13.76 -3.05 15.16
C ILE A 18 -14.45 -2.35 14.00
N PHE A 19 -15.77 -2.51 13.88
CA PHE A 19 -16.61 -1.87 12.87
C PHE A 19 -17.78 -1.17 13.51
N ASP A 20 -18.11 0.01 12.97
CA ASP A 20 -19.28 0.80 13.35
C ASP A 20 -20.05 1.14 12.08
N ALA A 21 -21.24 0.56 11.93
CA ALA A 21 -22.18 0.80 10.84
C ALA A 21 -21.53 0.75 9.43
N VAL A 22 -20.72 -0.27 9.17
CA VAL A 22 -19.98 -0.41 7.90
C VAL A 22 -20.92 -0.88 6.80
N SER A 23 -21.01 -0.09 5.72
CA SER A 23 -21.78 -0.42 4.52
C SER A 23 -20.88 -0.52 3.30
N VAL A 24 -20.82 -1.71 2.69
CA VAL A 24 -20.01 -2.00 1.49
C VAL A 24 -20.82 -2.85 0.52
N ARG A 25 -20.72 -2.52 -0.77
CA ARG A 25 -21.36 -3.28 -1.84
C ARG A 25 -20.31 -3.79 -2.81
N LEU A 26 -20.39 -5.09 -3.13
CA LEU A 26 -19.56 -5.77 -4.11
C LEU A 26 -20.44 -6.18 -5.31
N SER A 27 -20.01 -5.82 -6.51
CA SER A 27 -20.73 -6.10 -7.77
C SER A 27 -19.87 -6.96 -8.70
N HIS A 28 -20.50 -7.59 -9.67
CA HIS A 28 -19.81 -8.39 -10.68
C HIS A 28 -18.76 -7.55 -11.42
N GLY A 29 -17.56 -8.09 -11.56
CA GLY A 29 -16.42 -7.43 -12.20
C GLY A 29 -15.72 -6.36 -11.35
N ASP A 30 -16.14 -6.14 -10.09
CA ASP A 30 -15.45 -5.24 -9.18
C ASP A 30 -14.05 -5.77 -8.83
N ARG A 31 -13.06 -4.89 -8.90
CA ARG A 31 -11.67 -5.14 -8.51
C ARG A 31 -11.31 -4.22 -7.36
N VAL A 32 -11.49 -4.72 -6.14
CA VAL A 32 -11.44 -3.91 -4.93
C VAL A 32 -10.14 -4.14 -4.18
N GLY A 33 -9.39 -3.06 -3.90
CA GLY A 33 -8.30 -3.07 -2.92
C GLY A 33 -8.84 -2.68 -1.54
N LEU A 34 -8.67 -3.54 -0.55
CA LEU A 34 -9.04 -3.26 0.83
C LEU A 34 -7.82 -2.73 1.59
N ILE A 35 -7.84 -1.47 1.97
CA ILE A 35 -6.71 -0.73 2.50
C ILE A 35 -7.01 -0.21 3.91
N GLY A 36 -5.98 -0.11 4.73
CA GLY A 36 -6.07 0.42 6.10
C GLY A 36 -4.86 0.01 6.92
N PRO A 37 -4.61 0.64 8.08
CA PRO A 37 -3.51 0.30 8.96
C PRO A 37 -3.63 -1.14 9.49
N ASN A 38 -2.52 -1.67 10.00
CA ASN A 38 -2.55 -2.97 10.67
C ASN A 38 -3.45 -2.90 11.91
N GLY A 39 -4.29 -3.92 12.08
CA GLY A 39 -5.29 -3.98 13.16
C GLY A 39 -6.56 -3.16 12.92
N SER A 40 -6.78 -2.61 11.71
CA SER A 40 -8.04 -1.92 11.34
C SER A 40 -9.20 -2.87 11.01
N GLY A 41 -8.99 -4.19 11.06
CA GLY A 41 -10.04 -5.17 10.80
C GLY A 41 -10.15 -5.65 9.35
N LYS A 42 -9.15 -5.40 8.48
CA LYS A 42 -9.18 -5.84 7.06
C LYS A 42 -9.50 -7.34 6.91
N THR A 43 -8.71 -8.19 7.55
CA THR A 43 -8.91 -9.65 7.56
C THR A 43 -10.27 -10.03 8.16
N THR A 44 -10.69 -9.32 9.21
CA THR A 44 -12.00 -9.54 9.86
C THR A 44 -13.14 -9.22 8.90
N LEU A 45 -13.04 -8.15 8.11
CA LEU A 45 -14.04 -7.81 7.10
C LEU A 45 -14.13 -8.90 6.02
N LEU A 46 -12.99 -9.45 5.57
CA LEU A 46 -13.00 -10.58 4.64
C LEU A 46 -13.68 -11.81 5.26
N LYS A 47 -13.42 -12.12 6.55
CA LYS A 47 -14.08 -13.22 7.27
C LYS A 47 -15.60 -13.01 7.38
N VAL A 48 -16.05 -11.78 7.62
CA VAL A 48 -17.48 -11.42 7.64
C VAL A 48 -18.11 -11.66 6.27
N ILE A 49 -17.46 -11.20 5.19
CA ILE A 49 -17.95 -11.42 3.81
C ILE A 49 -17.98 -12.91 3.46
N ALA A 50 -16.98 -13.69 3.93
CA ALA A 50 -16.91 -15.13 3.72
C ALA A 50 -17.89 -15.94 4.58
N GLY A 51 -18.59 -15.31 5.53
CA GLY A 51 -19.47 -15.99 6.50
C GLY A 51 -18.71 -16.78 7.58
N ALA A 52 -17.41 -16.54 7.73
CA ALA A 52 -16.56 -17.18 8.73
C ALA A 52 -16.51 -16.42 10.07
N GLN A 53 -17.10 -15.22 10.14
CA GLN A 53 -17.22 -14.40 11.34
C GLN A 53 -18.64 -13.86 11.44
N GLU A 54 -19.29 -14.11 12.58
CA GLU A 54 -20.58 -13.53 12.92
C GLU A 54 -20.44 -12.03 13.24
N ILE A 55 -21.50 -11.28 12.99
CA ILE A 55 -21.59 -9.83 13.25
C ILE A 55 -22.50 -9.58 14.44
N ASP A 56 -22.33 -8.47 15.15
CA ASP A 56 -23.16 -8.11 16.31
C ASP A 56 -24.40 -7.33 15.89
N ASP A 57 -24.32 -6.47 14.85
CA ASP A 57 -25.47 -5.71 14.33
C ASP A 57 -25.31 -5.49 12.81
N GLY A 58 -26.43 -5.18 12.14
CA GLY A 58 -26.47 -4.97 10.68
C GLY A 58 -26.84 -6.24 9.92
N LYS A 59 -26.55 -6.26 8.61
CA LYS A 59 -26.88 -7.37 7.72
C LYS A 59 -25.77 -7.62 6.69
N VAL A 60 -25.51 -8.90 6.44
CA VAL A 60 -24.69 -9.35 5.30
C VAL A 60 -25.59 -10.15 4.37
N VAL A 61 -25.76 -9.70 3.14
CA VAL A 61 -26.59 -10.33 2.14
C VAL A 61 -25.72 -10.80 0.99
N VAL A 62 -25.64 -12.11 0.80
CA VAL A 62 -25.02 -12.75 -0.37
C VAL A 62 -26.16 -13.13 -1.33
N ALA A 63 -26.06 -12.75 -2.60
CA ALA A 63 -27.08 -13.08 -3.58
C ALA A 63 -27.17 -14.60 -3.79
N THR A 64 -28.37 -15.09 -4.05
CA THR A 64 -28.62 -16.54 -4.22
C THR A 64 -27.79 -17.10 -5.37
N GLY A 65 -27.09 -18.21 -5.10
CA GLY A 65 -26.24 -18.89 -6.08
C GLY A 65 -24.84 -18.30 -6.24
N VAL A 66 -24.51 -17.22 -5.55
CA VAL A 66 -23.16 -16.63 -5.57
C VAL A 66 -22.21 -17.47 -4.68
N ARG A 67 -21.09 -17.86 -5.26
CA ARG A 67 -20.02 -18.58 -4.57
C ARG A 67 -18.96 -17.60 -4.12
N VAL A 68 -18.69 -17.59 -2.82
CA VAL A 68 -17.63 -16.78 -2.22
C VAL A 68 -16.46 -17.70 -1.89
N GLY A 69 -15.29 -17.41 -2.47
CA GLY A 69 -14.05 -18.11 -2.19
C GLY A 69 -13.13 -17.22 -1.34
N TRP A 70 -12.59 -17.76 -0.28
CA TRP A 70 -11.71 -17.03 0.63
C TRP A 70 -10.40 -17.78 0.84
N LEU A 71 -9.27 -17.06 0.75
CA LEU A 71 -7.94 -17.55 1.08
C LEU A 71 -7.64 -17.24 2.57
N PRO A 72 -7.68 -18.22 3.47
CA PRO A 72 -7.34 -17.99 4.87
C PRO A 72 -5.82 -17.83 5.06
N GLN A 73 -5.40 -17.08 6.09
CA GLN A 73 -3.97 -16.90 6.41
C GLN A 73 -3.36 -18.13 7.10
N ASP A 74 -4.15 -18.80 7.95
CA ASP A 74 -3.72 -19.98 8.69
C ASP A 74 -4.46 -21.23 8.20
N LEU A 75 -3.71 -22.25 7.83
CA LEU A 75 -4.23 -23.51 7.30
C LEU A 75 -3.72 -24.69 8.11
N ALA A 76 -4.64 -25.39 8.73
CA ALA A 76 -4.40 -26.73 9.25
C ALA A 76 -4.66 -27.77 8.14
N ILE A 77 -3.72 -27.88 7.18
CA ILE A 77 -3.82 -28.91 6.13
C ILE A 77 -3.14 -30.17 6.64
N THR A 78 -3.94 -31.22 6.80
CA THR A 78 -3.45 -32.58 7.06
C THR A 78 -3.05 -33.23 5.73
N GLY A 79 -1.94 -33.99 5.71
CA GLY A 79 -1.53 -34.81 4.56
C GLY A 79 -2.50 -35.97 4.33
N GLY A 80 -2.20 -36.81 3.37
CA GLY A 80 -2.93 -38.07 3.07
C GLY A 80 -3.60 -38.05 1.69
N GLN A 81 -3.36 -37.03 0.84
CA GLN A 81 -3.81 -37.01 -0.55
C GLN A 81 -2.79 -36.32 -1.46
N ALA A 82 -2.78 -36.70 -2.72
CA ALA A 82 -1.91 -36.06 -3.71
C ALA A 82 -2.36 -34.61 -3.98
N LEU A 83 -1.40 -33.75 -4.35
CA LEU A 83 -1.65 -32.33 -4.61
C LEU A 83 -2.74 -32.11 -5.67
N ILE A 84 -2.70 -32.90 -6.76
CA ILE A 84 -3.70 -32.78 -7.84
C ILE A 84 -5.10 -33.16 -7.35
N ASP A 85 -5.21 -34.25 -6.57
CA ASP A 85 -6.50 -34.70 -6.03
C ASP A 85 -7.11 -33.67 -5.08
N PHE A 86 -6.25 -33.01 -4.26
CA PHE A 86 -6.69 -31.91 -3.42
C PHE A 86 -7.32 -30.77 -4.23
N ILE A 87 -6.70 -30.41 -5.36
CA ILE A 87 -7.20 -29.30 -6.21
C ILE A 87 -8.51 -29.71 -6.89
N LEU A 88 -8.59 -30.90 -7.44
CA LEU A 88 -9.81 -31.41 -8.10
C LEU A 88 -10.97 -31.54 -7.08
N ALA A 89 -10.68 -32.04 -5.89
CA ALA A 89 -11.67 -32.16 -4.80
C ALA A 89 -12.10 -30.81 -4.22
N SER A 90 -11.32 -29.73 -4.44
CA SER A 90 -11.66 -28.39 -3.92
C SER A 90 -12.91 -27.79 -4.53
N VAL A 91 -13.32 -28.28 -5.73
CA VAL A 91 -14.53 -27.75 -6.41
C VAL A 91 -15.79 -28.26 -5.70
N PRO A 92 -16.69 -27.35 -5.26
CA PRO A 92 -17.90 -27.73 -4.55
C PRO A 92 -18.78 -28.69 -5.35
N GLY A 93 -19.22 -29.77 -4.72
CA GLY A 93 -20.08 -30.79 -5.31
C GLY A 93 -19.34 -31.97 -5.94
N ARG A 94 -18.04 -31.85 -6.30
CA ARG A 94 -17.26 -32.96 -6.86
C ARG A 94 -17.12 -34.11 -5.86
N ALA A 95 -16.64 -33.82 -4.65
CA ALA A 95 -16.49 -34.82 -3.60
C ALA A 95 -17.80 -35.55 -3.25
N ALA A 96 -18.95 -34.84 -3.34
CA ALA A 96 -20.25 -35.45 -3.11
C ALA A 96 -20.64 -36.42 -4.23
N LEU A 97 -20.34 -36.07 -5.50
CA LEU A 97 -20.55 -36.96 -6.65
C LEU A 97 -19.67 -38.20 -6.58
N ASP A 98 -18.39 -38.05 -6.22
CA ASP A 98 -17.46 -39.15 -6.09
C ASP A 98 -17.87 -40.11 -4.92
N ALA A 99 -18.32 -39.54 -3.77
CA ALA A 99 -18.80 -40.31 -2.65
C ALA A 99 -20.10 -41.05 -2.98
N GLU A 100 -21.04 -40.41 -3.71
CA GLU A 100 -22.29 -41.05 -4.14
C GLU A 100 -22.02 -42.17 -5.15
N LEU A 101 -21.09 -41.97 -6.09
CA LEU A 101 -20.67 -42.99 -7.05
C LEU A 101 -20.07 -44.19 -6.33
N ALA A 102 -19.08 -43.97 -5.42
CA ALA A 102 -18.46 -45.04 -4.67
C ALA A 102 -19.46 -45.83 -3.79
N GLN A 103 -20.46 -45.12 -3.24
CA GLN A 103 -21.51 -45.76 -2.44
C GLN A 103 -22.43 -46.65 -3.31
N ILE A 104 -22.77 -46.23 -4.52
CA ILE A 104 -23.63 -47.00 -5.42
C ILE A 104 -22.82 -48.17 -6.02
N GLU A 105 -21.57 -47.98 -6.37
CA GLU A 105 -20.68 -49.05 -6.86
C GLU A 105 -20.50 -50.15 -5.78
N ALA A 106 -20.26 -49.77 -4.51
CA ALA A 106 -20.21 -50.72 -3.41
C ALA A 106 -21.54 -51.48 -3.21
N GLN A 107 -22.68 -50.84 -3.49
CA GLN A 107 -23.99 -51.49 -3.45
C GLN A 107 -24.21 -52.47 -4.63
N LEU A 108 -23.61 -52.21 -5.78
CA LEU A 108 -23.64 -53.12 -6.95
C LEU A 108 -22.71 -54.32 -6.74
N GLU A 109 -21.52 -54.13 -6.13
CA GLU A 109 -20.61 -55.22 -5.75
C GLU A 109 -21.25 -56.23 -4.75
N HIS A 110 -22.09 -55.71 -3.85
CA HIS A 110 -22.81 -56.53 -2.84
C HIS A 110 -24.25 -56.83 -3.31
N SER A 111 -24.37 -57.36 -4.53
CA SER A 111 -25.64 -57.57 -5.22
C SER A 111 -26.39 -58.84 -4.77
N GLU A 112 -25.83 -59.68 -3.89
CA GLU A 112 -26.46 -60.93 -3.42
C GLU A 112 -27.81 -60.65 -2.72
N GLY A 113 -28.93 -61.14 -3.34
CA GLY A 113 -30.28 -61.03 -2.80
C GLY A 113 -31.12 -59.84 -3.29
N ARG A 114 -30.64 -59.01 -4.23
CA ARG A 114 -31.40 -57.94 -4.85
C ARG A 114 -32.16 -58.39 -6.08
N SER A 115 -33.28 -57.70 -6.39
CA SER A 115 -34.04 -57.94 -7.60
C SER A 115 -33.36 -57.38 -8.84
N GLU A 116 -33.68 -57.92 -10.04
CA GLU A 116 -33.14 -57.45 -11.33
C GLU A 116 -33.53 -56.00 -11.60
N GLU A 117 -34.67 -55.55 -11.12
CA GLU A 117 -35.21 -54.18 -11.26
C GLU A 117 -34.38 -53.19 -10.38
N GLU A 118 -34.00 -53.55 -9.15
CA GLU A 118 -33.15 -52.77 -8.29
C GLU A 118 -31.72 -52.62 -8.81
N LEU A 119 -31.19 -53.68 -9.44
CA LEU A 119 -29.86 -53.65 -10.05
C LEU A 119 -29.85 -52.75 -11.30
N LEU A 120 -30.92 -52.76 -12.05
CA LEU A 120 -31.08 -51.87 -13.24
C LEU A 120 -31.16 -50.38 -12.82
N ASP A 121 -31.93 -50.08 -11.75
CA ASP A 121 -32.03 -48.70 -11.22
C ASP A 121 -30.67 -48.19 -10.74
N LEU A 122 -29.90 -49.02 -9.97
CA LEU A 122 -28.56 -48.69 -9.53
C LEU A 122 -27.60 -48.46 -10.70
N ALA A 123 -27.65 -49.32 -11.75
CA ALA A 123 -26.83 -49.15 -12.95
C ALA A 123 -27.16 -47.87 -13.71
N GLN A 124 -28.46 -47.52 -13.79
CA GLN A 124 -28.89 -46.27 -14.41
C GLN A 124 -28.38 -45.05 -13.62
N ARG A 125 -28.48 -45.07 -12.30
CA ARG A 125 -27.91 -44.00 -11.42
C ARG A 125 -26.41 -43.86 -11.55
N VAL A 126 -25.64 -44.94 -11.71
CA VAL A 126 -24.20 -44.90 -12.03
C VAL A 126 -23.97 -44.19 -13.36
N GLY A 127 -24.78 -44.49 -14.41
CA GLY A 127 -24.70 -43.82 -15.68
C GLY A 127 -24.95 -42.32 -15.60
N ASP A 128 -26.00 -41.92 -14.86
CA ASP A 128 -26.33 -40.50 -14.62
C ASP A 128 -25.24 -39.76 -13.85
N LEU A 129 -24.61 -40.42 -12.87
CA LEU A 129 -23.52 -39.88 -12.11
C LEU A 129 -22.26 -39.71 -12.98
N HIS A 130 -21.92 -40.67 -13.81
CA HIS A 130 -20.80 -40.54 -14.74
C HIS A 130 -21.02 -39.41 -15.72
N GLU A 131 -22.22 -39.23 -16.26
CA GLU A 131 -22.52 -38.09 -17.15
C GLU A 131 -22.37 -36.75 -16.46
N ARG A 132 -22.80 -36.65 -15.20
CA ARG A 132 -22.60 -35.46 -14.35
C ARG A 132 -21.12 -35.21 -14.04
N ILE A 133 -20.33 -36.24 -13.78
CA ILE A 133 -18.90 -36.19 -13.58
C ILE A 133 -18.18 -35.74 -14.85
N ASP A 134 -18.48 -36.35 -16.00
CA ASP A 134 -17.94 -35.97 -17.32
C ASP A 134 -18.24 -34.51 -17.67
N HIS A 135 -19.47 -34.07 -17.38
CA HIS A 135 -19.87 -32.67 -17.59
C HIS A 135 -19.02 -31.74 -16.70
N PHE A 136 -18.78 -32.16 -15.45
CA PHE A 136 -17.95 -31.44 -14.49
C PHE A 136 -16.50 -31.35 -14.96
N GLU A 137 -15.90 -32.46 -15.45
CA GLU A 137 -14.53 -32.52 -15.97
C GLU A 137 -14.29 -31.71 -17.23
N ARG A 138 -15.32 -31.46 -18.04
CA ARG A 138 -15.24 -30.53 -19.19
C ARG A 138 -15.05 -29.08 -18.75
N TYR A 139 -15.60 -28.68 -17.58
CA TYR A 139 -15.46 -27.33 -17.03
C TYR A 139 -14.26 -27.17 -16.10
N PHE A 140 -13.86 -28.24 -15.43
CA PHE A 140 -12.77 -28.28 -14.44
C PHE A 140 -11.79 -29.37 -14.82
N SER A 141 -11.02 -29.14 -15.90
CA SER A 141 -10.10 -30.15 -16.42
C SER A 141 -8.81 -30.23 -15.59
N GLU A 142 -8.26 -31.45 -15.46
CA GLU A 142 -6.95 -31.68 -14.86
C GLU A 142 -5.85 -30.84 -15.52
N HIS A 143 -5.92 -30.65 -16.84
CA HIS A 143 -4.98 -29.82 -17.58
C HIS A 143 -4.96 -28.38 -17.08
N GLU A 144 -6.11 -27.81 -16.73
CA GLU A 144 -6.21 -26.46 -16.17
C GLU A 144 -5.64 -26.41 -14.75
N ALA A 145 -5.93 -27.42 -13.93
CA ALA A 145 -5.35 -27.55 -12.59
C ALA A 145 -3.81 -27.58 -12.65
N LEU A 146 -3.26 -28.37 -13.57
CA LEU A 146 -1.79 -28.43 -13.82
C LEU A 146 -1.24 -27.09 -14.33
N ALA A 147 -1.96 -26.38 -15.19
CA ALA A 147 -1.56 -25.06 -15.65
C ALA A 147 -1.52 -24.02 -14.50
N ILE A 148 -2.49 -24.06 -13.59
CA ILE A 148 -2.51 -23.21 -12.39
C ILE A 148 -1.35 -23.59 -11.46
N LEU A 149 -1.12 -24.87 -11.19
CA LEU A 149 0.00 -25.34 -10.39
C LEU A 149 1.35 -24.88 -10.95
N SER A 150 1.57 -25.09 -12.25
CA SER A 150 2.80 -24.63 -12.92
C SER A 150 2.97 -23.11 -12.82
N GLY A 151 1.88 -22.33 -12.98
CA GLY A 151 1.89 -20.88 -12.84
C GLY A 151 2.24 -20.41 -11.44
N LEU A 152 1.86 -21.17 -10.42
CA LEU A 152 2.19 -20.91 -9.01
C LEU A 152 3.57 -21.50 -8.61
N GLY A 153 4.33 -22.05 -9.56
CA GLY A 153 5.72 -22.45 -9.38
C GLY A 153 5.92 -23.90 -8.96
N PHE A 154 4.88 -24.75 -8.98
CA PHE A 154 5.05 -26.20 -8.78
C PHE A 154 5.76 -26.82 -9.99
N SER A 155 6.67 -27.75 -9.71
CA SER A 155 7.42 -28.47 -10.75
C SER A 155 6.65 -29.67 -11.28
N SER A 156 6.97 -30.12 -12.49
CA SER A 156 6.42 -31.39 -13.01
C SER A 156 6.80 -32.55 -12.10
N GLY A 157 5.81 -33.31 -11.66
CA GLY A 157 5.93 -34.39 -10.69
C GLY A 157 5.47 -34.04 -9.27
N ASP A 158 5.42 -32.75 -8.91
CA ASP A 158 4.87 -32.32 -7.60
C ASP A 158 3.38 -32.61 -7.49
N GLU A 159 2.65 -32.69 -8.59
CA GLU A 159 1.20 -32.97 -8.64
C GLU A 159 0.82 -34.29 -7.99
N ARG A 160 1.74 -35.27 -8.00
CA ARG A 160 1.53 -36.61 -7.44
C ARG A 160 2.02 -36.79 -6.01
N ARG A 161 2.73 -35.78 -5.47
CA ARG A 161 3.27 -35.83 -4.11
C ARG A 161 2.17 -35.58 -3.10
N ASP A 162 2.33 -36.21 -1.91
CA ASP A 162 1.42 -35.96 -0.78
C ASP A 162 1.52 -34.51 -0.31
N LEU A 163 0.37 -33.88 -0.09
CA LEU A 163 0.30 -32.50 0.36
C LEU A 163 0.98 -32.29 1.72
N GLY A 164 1.06 -33.34 2.56
CA GLY A 164 1.75 -33.31 3.84
C GLY A 164 3.26 -33.07 3.75
N GLU A 165 3.90 -33.47 2.63
CA GLU A 165 5.34 -33.30 2.41
C GLU A 165 5.77 -31.86 2.14
N PHE A 166 4.82 -30.99 1.78
CA PHE A 166 5.11 -29.62 1.44
C PHE A 166 5.25 -28.73 2.68
N SER A 167 6.12 -27.72 2.58
CA SER A 167 6.24 -26.67 3.61
C SER A 167 4.98 -25.80 3.67
N GLY A 168 4.79 -25.05 4.77
CA GLY A 168 3.61 -24.17 4.96
C GLY A 168 3.36 -23.21 3.79
N GLY A 169 4.41 -22.59 3.25
CA GLY A 169 4.29 -21.71 2.10
C GLY A 169 3.84 -22.41 0.81
N TRP A 170 4.30 -23.65 0.57
CA TRP A 170 3.83 -24.46 -0.55
C TRP A 170 2.40 -24.96 -0.37
N LYS A 171 2.01 -25.33 0.86
CA LYS A 171 0.62 -25.66 1.20
C LYS A 171 -0.31 -24.47 0.93
N MET A 172 0.13 -23.25 1.28
CA MET A 172 -0.65 -22.03 1.00
C MET A 172 -0.82 -21.80 -0.50
N ARG A 173 0.23 -22.05 -1.32
CA ARG A 173 0.12 -22.02 -2.79
C ARG A 173 -0.84 -23.07 -3.33
N ALA A 174 -0.86 -24.28 -2.74
CA ALA A 174 -1.80 -25.32 -3.12
C ALA A 174 -3.25 -24.92 -2.86
N VAL A 175 -3.53 -24.29 -1.71
CA VAL A 175 -4.87 -23.75 -1.40
C VAL A 175 -5.24 -22.62 -2.34
N LEU A 176 -4.31 -21.70 -2.63
CA LEU A 176 -4.54 -20.67 -3.64
C LEU A 176 -4.85 -21.30 -5.00
N ALA A 177 -4.11 -22.36 -5.41
CA ALA A 177 -4.40 -23.08 -6.67
C ALA A 177 -5.81 -23.65 -6.69
N GLY A 178 -6.23 -24.34 -5.62
CA GLY A 178 -7.59 -24.88 -5.50
C GLY A 178 -8.66 -23.78 -5.53
N LEU A 179 -8.41 -22.66 -4.85
CA LEU A 179 -9.32 -21.52 -4.85
C LEU A 179 -9.47 -20.88 -6.26
N LEU A 180 -8.36 -20.71 -6.98
CA LEU A 180 -8.39 -20.19 -8.35
C LEU A 180 -9.06 -21.16 -9.32
N PHE A 181 -8.84 -22.45 -9.13
CA PHE A 181 -9.45 -23.53 -9.92
C PHE A 181 -10.97 -23.56 -9.77
N GLN A 182 -11.50 -23.31 -8.56
CA GLN A 182 -12.93 -23.23 -8.30
C GLN A 182 -13.66 -22.11 -9.05
N ARG A 183 -12.94 -21.04 -9.46
CA ARG A 183 -13.51 -19.85 -10.11
C ARG A 183 -14.74 -19.29 -9.38
N PRO A 184 -14.63 -18.89 -8.09
CA PRO A 184 -15.77 -18.35 -7.36
C PRO A 184 -16.25 -17.02 -7.96
N ASP A 185 -17.51 -16.64 -7.74
CA ASP A 185 -18.05 -15.36 -8.22
C ASP A 185 -17.45 -14.16 -7.46
N VAL A 186 -17.11 -14.36 -6.18
CA VAL A 186 -16.40 -13.40 -5.32
C VAL A 186 -15.17 -14.07 -4.75
N LEU A 187 -13.99 -13.51 -5.05
CA LEU A 187 -12.69 -14.01 -4.61
C LEU A 187 -12.10 -13.07 -3.56
N LEU A 188 -11.89 -13.58 -2.34
CA LEU A 188 -11.35 -12.84 -1.21
C LEU A 188 -9.91 -13.26 -0.95
N LEU A 189 -8.97 -12.32 -1.11
CA LEU A 189 -7.53 -12.56 -1.08
C LEU A 189 -6.87 -11.72 0.01
N ASP A 190 -6.37 -12.39 1.04
CA ASP A 190 -5.62 -11.76 2.12
C ASP A 190 -4.13 -12.06 1.96
N GLU A 191 -3.34 -11.05 1.57
CA GLU A 191 -1.90 -11.11 1.35
C GLU A 191 -1.45 -12.29 0.45
N PRO A 192 -2.05 -12.51 -0.74
CA PRO A 192 -1.77 -13.69 -1.55
C PRO A 192 -0.33 -13.74 -2.08
N THR A 193 0.35 -12.60 -2.12
CA THR A 193 1.72 -12.49 -2.65
C THR A 193 2.82 -12.88 -1.68
N ASN A 194 2.53 -12.97 -0.35
CA ASN A 194 3.55 -13.21 0.67
C ASN A 194 4.30 -14.54 0.53
N HIS A 195 3.68 -15.54 -0.11
CA HIS A 195 4.29 -16.86 -0.30
C HIS A 195 4.67 -17.14 -1.75
N LEU A 196 4.49 -16.16 -2.65
CA LEU A 196 4.80 -16.27 -4.07
C LEU A 196 6.17 -15.66 -4.37
N ASP A 197 6.93 -16.29 -5.27
CA ASP A 197 8.10 -15.67 -5.84
C ASP A 197 7.75 -14.75 -7.02
N MET A 198 8.68 -13.93 -7.48
CA MET A 198 8.41 -12.94 -8.52
C MET A 198 7.81 -13.52 -9.81
N PRO A 199 8.26 -14.68 -10.34
CA PRO A 199 7.61 -15.32 -11.49
C PRO A 199 6.15 -15.71 -11.20
N SER A 200 5.88 -16.30 -10.04
CA SER A 200 4.53 -16.70 -9.65
C SER A 200 3.62 -15.49 -9.41
N VAL A 201 4.14 -14.39 -8.82
CA VAL A 201 3.41 -13.12 -8.69
C VAL A 201 3.06 -12.55 -10.07
N ALA A 202 3.98 -12.63 -11.05
CA ALA A 202 3.71 -12.17 -12.41
C ALA A 202 2.59 -12.97 -13.08
N TRP A 203 2.65 -14.30 -12.98
CA TRP A 203 1.62 -15.17 -13.50
C TRP A 203 0.26 -14.92 -12.81
N PHE A 204 0.26 -14.79 -11.49
CA PHE A 204 -0.94 -14.51 -10.71
C PHE A 204 -1.57 -13.16 -11.07
N ALA A 205 -0.74 -12.13 -11.30
CA ALA A 205 -1.19 -10.83 -11.79
C ALA A 205 -1.91 -10.95 -13.14
N ASP A 206 -1.34 -11.73 -14.07
CA ASP A 206 -1.95 -11.99 -15.38
C ASP A 206 -3.23 -12.85 -15.30
N PHE A 207 -3.30 -13.75 -14.32
CA PHE A 207 -4.53 -14.50 -14.03
C PHE A 207 -5.64 -13.56 -13.54
N LEU A 208 -5.36 -12.69 -12.56
CA LEU A 208 -6.35 -11.73 -12.03
C LEU A 208 -6.82 -10.72 -13.09
N LYS A 209 -5.97 -10.32 -14.03
CA LYS A 209 -6.36 -9.44 -15.15
C LYS A 209 -7.44 -10.08 -16.02
N ARG A 210 -7.45 -11.41 -16.17
CA ARG A 210 -8.41 -12.19 -16.96
C ARG A 210 -9.62 -12.66 -16.15
N TYR A 211 -9.55 -12.55 -14.82
CA TYR A 211 -10.62 -12.96 -13.94
C TYR A 211 -11.87 -12.09 -14.14
N GLN A 212 -13.01 -12.74 -14.40
CA GLN A 212 -14.27 -12.04 -14.71
C GLN A 212 -15.15 -11.79 -13.48
N GLY A 213 -14.96 -12.55 -12.40
CA GLY A 213 -15.67 -12.36 -11.15
C GLY A 213 -15.26 -11.10 -10.41
N CYS A 214 -15.86 -10.88 -9.25
CA CYS A 214 -15.44 -9.85 -8.30
C CYS A 214 -14.26 -10.37 -7.48
N PHE A 215 -13.29 -9.51 -7.18
CA PHE A 215 -12.31 -9.84 -6.14
C PHE A 215 -12.07 -8.69 -5.17
N VAL A 216 -11.77 -9.07 -3.92
CA VAL A 216 -11.30 -8.15 -2.87
C VAL A 216 -9.88 -8.57 -2.50
N LEU A 217 -8.94 -7.64 -2.61
CA LEU A 217 -7.51 -7.88 -2.44
C LEU A 217 -6.95 -7.02 -1.29
N ILE A 218 -6.33 -7.68 -0.32
CA ILE A 218 -5.41 -7.04 0.62
C ILE A 218 -4.00 -7.38 0.17
N SER A 219 -3.14 -6.39 0.00
CA SER A 219 -1.73 -6.58 -0.32
C SER A 219 -0.89 -5.42 0.20
N HIS A 220 0.35 -5.70 0.56
CA HIS A 220 1.37 -4.73 0.94
C HIS A 220 2.34 -4.40 -0.21
N ASP A 221 2.09 -4.88 -1.42
CA ASP A 221 2.81 -4.50 -2.64
C ASP A 221 2.00 -3.44 -3.41
N ARG A 222 2.50 -2.20 -3.39
CA ARG A 222 1.88 -1.04 -4.05
C ARG A 222 1.77 -1.22 -5.56
N ASP A 223 2.81 -1.74 -6.21
CA ASP A 223 2.83 -1.96 -7.65
C ASP A 223 1.77 -3.00 -8.05
N PHE A 224 1.70 -4.10 -7.28
CA PHE A 224 0.71 -5.14 -7.50
C PHE A 224 -0.72 -4.61 -7.32
N LEU A 225 -0.99 -3.82 -6.27
CA LEU A 225 -2.30 -3.18 -6.07
C LEU A 225 -2.65 -2.27 -7.26
N ASN A 226 -1.73 -1.37 -7.65
CA ASN A 226 -1.99 -0.43 -8.74
C ASN A 226 -2.32 -1.12 -10.07
N GLU A 227 -1.72 -2.29 -10.32
CA GLU A 227 -1.98 -3.06 -11.54
C GLU A 227 -3.32 -3.80 -11.51
N GLN A 228 -3.82 -4.22 -10.34
CA GLN A 228 -4.93 -5.15 -10.24
C GLN A 228 -6.25 -4.48 -9.89
N ILE A 229 -6.26 -3.41 -9.10
CA ILE A 229 -7.49 -2.82 -8.56
C ILE A 229 -8.02 -1.65 -9.40
N SER A 230 -9.33 -1.47 -9.39
CA SER A 230 -10.04 -0.33 -10.01
C SER A 230 -10.84 0.48 -8.99
N ARG A 231 -10.94 0.01 -7.75
CA ARG A 231 -11.63 0.66 -6.64
C ARG A 231 -10.91 0.35 -5.35
N VAL A 232 -10.82 1.34 -4.48
CA VAL A 232 -10.28 1.20 -3.12
C VAL A 232 -11.40 1.30 -2.11
N VAL A 233 -11.43 0.38 -1.15
CA VAL A 233 -12.20 0.48 0.09
C VAL A 233 -11.22 0.70 1.23
N SER A 234 -11.26 1.87 1.85
CA SER A 234 -10.35 2.24 2.94
C SER A 234 -11.05 2.09 4.27
N LEU A 235 -10.43 1.31 5.18
CA LEU A 235 -10.83 1.20 6.58
C LEU A 235 -10.04 2.24 7.39
N GLU A 236 -10.68 3.34 7.70
CA GLU A 236 -10.12 4.45 8.48
C GLU A 236 -10.67 4.42 9.91
N VAL A 237 -10.06 5.20 10.80
CA VAL A 237 -10.59 5.40 12.16
C VAL A 237 -11.98 6.05 12.12
N GLU A 238 -12.20 6.92 11.12
CA GLU A 238 -13.44 7.66 10.89
C GLU A 238 -14.52 6.84 10.14
N GLY A 239 -14.25 5.56 9.85
CA GLY A 239 -15.16 4.65 9.16
C GLY A 239 -14.65 4.14 7.82
N VAL A 240 -15.53 3.49 7.07
CA VAL A 240 -15.22 2.88 5.78
C VAL A 240 -15.58 3.82 4.64
N ARG A 241 -14.65 4.05 3.72
CA ARG A 241 -14.86 4.89 2.54
C ARG A 241 -14.45 4.16 1.27
N SER A 242 -15.14 4.45 0.18
CA SER A 242 -14.88 3.86 -1.13
C SER A 242 -14.43 4.93 -2.12
N TYR A 243 -13.30 4.68 -2.79
CA TYR A 243 -12.69 5.58 -3.76
C TYR A 243 -12.57 4.88 -5.13
N PRO A 244 -13.00 5.52 -6.23
CA PRO A 244 -12.79 5.00 -7.56
C PRO A 244 -11.34 5.19 -8.01
N GLY A 245 -10.77 4.16 -8.64
CA GLY A 245 -9.41 4.18 -9.16
C GLY A 245 -8.47 3.23 -8.44
N ASN A 246 -7.20 3.29 -8.81
CA ASN A 246 -6.12 2.50 -8.22
C ASN A 246 -5.58 3.16 -6.93
N TYR A 247 -4.58 2.54 -6.31
CA TYR A 247 -4.01 3.01 -5.04
C TYR A 247 -3.40 4.42 -5.13
N ASP A 248 -2.69 4.74 -6.22
CA ASP A 248 -2.08 6.06 -6.38
C ASP A 248 -3.14 7.18 -6.51
N ARG A 249 -4.22 6.88 -7.22
CA ARG A 249 -5.35 7.82 -7.34
C ARG A 249 -6.06 8.02 -5.99
N TYR A 250 -6.22 6.94 -5.22
CA TYR A 250 -6.73 7.03 -3.85
C TYR A 250 -5.88 7.96 -2.98
N LEU A 251 -4.53 7.80 -3.01
CA LEU A 251 -3.64 8.67 -2.23
C LEU A 251 -3.78 10.14 -2.61
N ALA A 252 -3.89 10.44 -3.92
CA ALA A 252 -4.09 11.81 -4.40
C ALA A 252 -5.44 12.39 -3.91
N GLN A 253 -6.54 11.65 -4.09
CA GLN A 253 -7.87 12.07 -3.64
C GLN A 253 -7.93 12.29 -2.12
N ARG A 254 -7.32 11.39 -1.36
CA ARG A 254 -7.25 11.52 0.09
C ARG A 254 -6.46 12.74 0.53
N ALA A 255 -5.33 13.04 -0.10
CA ALA A 255 -4.53 14.23 0.20
C ALA A 255 -5.30 15.53 -0.10
N GLU A 256 -6.09 15.55 -1.18
CA GLU A 256 -6.98 16.67 -1.50
C GLU A 256 -8.08 16.83 -0.44
N GLU A 257 -8.76 15.74 -0.06
CA GLU A 257 -9.78 15.76 0.98
C GLU A 257 -9.20 16.22 2.33
N GLU A 258 -8.02 15.72 2.72
CA GLU A 258 -7.33 16.13 3.95
C GLU A 258 -7.05 17.64 3.95
N THR A 259 -6.55 18.18 2.84
CA THR A 259 -6.28 19.62 2.68
C THR A 259 -7.56 20.45 2.83
N ILE A 260 -8.66 20.01 2.22
CA ILE A 260 -9.97 20.68 2.30
C ILE A 260 -10.51 20.64 3.73
N LEU A 261 -10.42 19.48 4.40
CA LEU A 261 -10.90 19.31 5.78
C LEU A 261 -10.06 20.12 6.79
N GLU A 262 -8.73 20.12 6.65
CA GLU A 262 -7.84 20.95 7.47
C GLU A 262 -8.15 22.45 7.27
N GLY A 263 -8.40 22.88 6.04
CA GLY A 263 -8.81 24.25 5.73
C GLY A 263 -10.14 24.62 6.40
N LYS A 264 -11.15 23.74 6.30
CA LYS A 264 -12.44 23.92 6.97
C LYS A 264 -12.31 23.97 8.49
N ALA A 265 -11.54 23.03 9.07
CA ALA A 265 -11.32 22.98 10.53
C ALA A 265 -10.59 24.23 11.04
N LYS A 266 -9.59 24.72 10.32
CA LYS A 266 -8.87 25.96 10.64
C LYS A 266 -9.80 27.17 10.61
N ASN A 267 -10.66 27.28 9.59
CA ASN A 267 -11.62 28.37 9.48
C ASN A 267 -12.65 28.32 10.60
N LEU A 268 -13.21 27.14 10.90
CA LEU A 268 -14.16 26.96 12.00
C LEU A 268 -13.53 27.27 13.37
N LYS A 269 -12.28 26.84 13.57
CA LYS A 269 -11.53 27.15 14.80
C LYS A 269 -11.34 28.66 14.96
N ALA A 270 -10.95 29.37 13.91
CA ALA A 270 -10.78 30.82 13.92
C ALA A 270 -12.11 31.54 14.19
N GLU A 271 -13.21 31.07 13.58
CA GLU A 271 -14.55 31.62 13.84
C GLU A 271 -15.01 31.35 15.28
N ARG A 272 -14.81 30.16 15.80
CA ARG A 272 -15.09 29.80 17.20
C ARG A 272 -14.28 30.65 18.18
N GLU A 273 -13.00 30.87 17.94
CA GLU A 273 -12.15 31.75 18.76
C GLU A 273 -12.64 33.19 18.70
N ARG A 274 -13.05 33.68 17.53
CA ARG A 274 -13.63 35.02 17.34
C ARG A 274 -14.94 35.20 18.11
N LEU A 275 -15.86 34.23 18.01
CA LEU A 275 -17.12 34.24 18.73
C LEU A 275 -16.92 34.14 20.25
N THR A 276 -16.00 33.27 20.69
CA THR A 276 -15.64 33.09 22.10
C THR A 276 -15.03 34.37 22.67
N SER A 277 -14.16 35.03 21.93
CA SER A 277 -13.55 36.32 22.33
C SER A 277 -14.62 37.42 22.46
N PHE A 278 -15.58 37.45 21.52
CA PHE A 278 -16.73 38.38 21.61
C PHE A 278 -17.57 38.11 22.85
N VAL A 279 -17.94 36.85 23.10
CA VAL A 279 -18.73 36.47 24.29
C VAL A 279 -18.00 36.87 25.59
N ASN A 280 -16.70 36.53 25.70
CA ASN A 280 -15.89 36.83 26.87
C ASN A 280 -15.77 38.35 27.11
N ARG A 281 -15.60 39.14 26.04
CA ARG A 281 -15.42 40.59 26.12
C ARG A 281 -16.70 41.33 26.53
N PHE A 282 -17.87 40.83 26.12
CA PHE A 282 -19.13 41.53 26.30
C PHE A 282 -20.10 40.85 27.29
N ARG A 283 -19.70 39.73 27.93
CA ARG A 283 -20.54 38.95 28.86
C ARG A 283 -21.07 39.77 30.03
N ALA A 284 -20.31 40.76 30.51
CA ALA A 284 -20.66 41.57 31.66
C ALA A 284 -21.50 42.84 31.31
N GLN A 285 -21.77 43.09 30.02
CA GLN A 285 -22.47 44.31 29.57
C GLN A 285 -23.95 44.03 29.34
N ALA A 286 -24.82 44.58 30.21
CA ALA A 286 -26.27 44.38 30.14
C ALA A 286 -26.87 44.81 28.80
N ASN A 287 -26.39 45.90 28.19
CA ASN A 287 -26.87 46.41 26.90
C ASN A 287 -26.55 45.49 25.70
N LYS A 288 -25.71 44.47 25.86
CA LYS A 288 -25.31 43.51 24.81
C LYS A 288 -25.74 42.06 25.12
N ALA A 289 -26.53 41.86 26.17
CA ALA A 289 -26.95 40.54 26.63
C ALA A 289 -27.62 39.69 25.50
N ALA A 290 -28.52 40.31 24.73
CA ALA A 290 -29.20 39.64 23.62
C ALA A 290 -28.20 39.21 22.50
N ALA A 291 -27.23 40.07 22.16
CA ALA A 291 -26.20 39.76 21.17
C ALA A 291 -25.25 38.65 21.67
N VAL A 292 -24.88 38.65 22.94
CA VAL A 292 -24.06 37.61 23.58
C VAL A 292 -24.79 36.27 23.56
N GLN A 293 -26.09 36.23 23.96
CA GLN A 293 -26.90 35.00 23.92
C GLN A 293 -27.02 34.44 22.49
N SER A 294 -27.22 35.31 21.48
CA SER A 294 -27.23 34.88 20.08
C SER A 294 -25.92 34.21 19.68
N ARG A 295 -24.76 34.78 20.09
CA ARG A 295 -23.44 34.22 19.79
C ARG A 295 -23.17 32.93 20.55
N VAL A 296 -23.63 32.79 21.79
CA VAL A 296 -23.56 31.54 22.56
C VAL A 296 -24.35 30.45 21.86
N LYS A 297 -25.58 30.72 21.41
CA LYS A 297 -26.37 29.76 20.63
C LYS A 297 -25.71 29.38 19.28
N MET A 298 -24.99 30.31 18.65
CA MET A 298 -24.17 29.98 17.45
C MET A 298 -23.02 29.05 17.80
N LEU A 299 -22.30 29.31 18.91
CA LEU A 299 -21.22 28.44 19.40
C LEU A 299 -21.70 27.02 19.74
N GLU A 300 -22.89 26.91 20.35
CA GLU A 300 -23.52 25.61 20.68
C GLU A 300 -23.97 24.83 19.43
N LYS A 301 -24.32 25.54 18.35
CA LYS A 301 -24.72 24.92 17.06
C LYS A 301 -23.55 24.68 16.10
N MET A 302 -22.37 25.18 16.42
CA MET A 302 -21.18 24.93 15.57
C MET A 302 -20.75 23.46 15.69
N GLU A 303 -20.98 22.72 14.63
CA GLU A 303 -20.49 21.37 14.49
C GLU A 303 -18.94 21.37 14.45
N SER A 304 -18.33 20.42 15.11
CA SER A 304 -16.90 20.18 14.96
C SER A 304 -16.68 19.47 13.62
N VAL A 305 -15.85 20.01 12.74
CA VAL A 305 -15.37 19.26 11.57
C VAL A 305 -14.38 18.24 12.07
N GLU A 306 -14.72 16.98 11.93
CA GLU A 306 -13.78 15.89 12.13
C GLU A 306 -12.73 15.97 11.00
N THR A 307 -11.52 16.29 11.37
CA THR A 307 -10.36 16.16 10.48
C THR A 307 -9.86 14.74 10.54
N TYR A 308 -9.31 14.24 9.44
CA TYR A 308 -8.61 12.96 9.47
C TYR A 308 -7.61 12.94 10.63
N GLN A 309 -7.71 11.93 11.47
CA GLN A 309 -6.66 11.71 12.45
C GLN A 309 -5.36 11.45 11.66
N LYS A 310 -4.35 12.29 11.90
CA LYS A 310 -3.06 12.09 11.24
C LYS A 310 -2.59 10.68 11.56
N ARG A 311 -2.56 9.82 10.55
CA ARG A 311 -1.98 8.50 10.71
C ARG A 311 -0.56 8.67 11.21
N GLY A 312 -0.23 7.99 12.29
CA GLY A 312 1.16 7.86 12.69
C GLY A 312 1.88 7.10 11.57
N VAL A 313 2.62 7.80 10.73
CA VAL A 313 3.47 7.18 9.72
C VAL A 313 4.85 7.05 10.34
N MET A 314 5.43 5.87 10.24
CA MET A 314 6.83 5.67 10.65
C MET A 314 7.70 6.66 9.86
N ARG A 315 8.47 7.51 10.57
CA ARG A 315 9.42 8.42 9.93
C ARG A 315 10.73 8.35 10.68
N PHE A 316 11.73 7.78 10.05
CA PHE A 316 13.06 7.68 10.60
C PHE A 316 14.11 7.88 9.50
N SER A 317 15.33 8.18 9.90
CA SER A 317 16.48 8.23 9.01
C SER A 317 17.64 7.47 9.66
N PHE A 318 18.44 6.83 8.82
CA PHE A 318 19.65 6.19 9.31
C PHE A 318 20.71 7.25 9.65
N ALA A 319 21.45 7.02 10.73
CA ALA A 319 22.61 7.84 11.01
C ALA A 319 23.68 7.62 9.92
N PRO A 320 24.49 8.64 9.58
CA PRO A 320 25.62 8.48 8.66
C PRO A 320 26.54 7.35 9.10
N THR A 321 26.94 6.50 8.17
CA THR A 321 27.80 5.37 8.46
C THR A 321 29.29 5.76 8.35
N ALA A 322 30.14 5.05 9.08
CA ALA A 322 31.58 5.24 8.94
C ALA A 322 32.06 4.85 7.53
N ARG A 323 33.06 5.55 7.03
CA ARG A 323 33.69 5.19 5.74
C ARG A 323 34.31 3.82 5.84
N THR A 324 33.98 2.94 4.91
CA THR A 324 34.43 1.55 4.82
C THR A 324 35.36 1.33 3.63
N VAL A 325 35.95 0.14 3.57
CA VAL A 325 36.75 -0.34 2.42
C VAL A 325 35.87 -0.44 1.16
N ASN A 326 36.49 -0.41 -0.03
CA ASN A 326 35.74 -0.46 -1.29
C ASN A 326 35.07 -1.84 -1.53
N GLU A 327 35.75 -2.94 -1.17
CA GLU A 327 35.19 -4.30 -1.21
C GLU A 327 34.68 -4.65 0.16
N VAL A 328 33.35 -4.60 0.36
CA VAL A 328 32.69 -4.84 1.64
C VAL A 328 32.55 -6.34 1.92
N ILE A 329 32.18 -7.12 0.91
CA ILE A 329 32.12 -8.58 0.98
C ILE A 329 32.77 -9.16 -0.26
N LYS A 330 33.65 -10.16 -0.06
CA LYS A 330 34.17 -11.01 -1.12
C LYS A 330 33.89 -12.46 -0.81
N VAL A 331 33.29 -13.14 -1.75
CA VAL A 331 32.92 -14.55 -1.68
C VAL A 331 33.66 -15.30 -2.77
N ASP A 332 34.47 -16.28 -2.39
CA ASP A 332 35.24 -17.12 -3.32
C ASP A 332 34.81 -18.59 -3.18
N ASN A 333 34.30 -19.19 -4.26
CA ASN A 333 33.90 -20.58 -4.39
C ASN A 333 33.01 -21.12 -3.25
N LEU A 334 31.98 -20.33 -2.86
CA LEU A 334 31.07 -20.66 -1.77
C LEU A 334 30.24 -21.89 -2.09
N LYS A 335 30.25 -22.87 -1.18
CA LYS A 335 29.52 -24.14 -1.32
C LYS A 335 28.60 -24.35 -0.15
N LYS A 336 27.38 -24.85 -0.44
CA LYS A 336 26.42 -25.27 0.57
C LYS A 336 25.54 -26.41 0.08
N ALA A 337 25.37 -27.43 0.93
CA ALA A 337 24.45 -28.54 0.71
C ALA A 337 23.68 -28.88 2.00
N TYR A 338 22.52 -29.49 1.86
CA TYR A 338 21.73 -30.07 2.93
C TYR A 338 21.49 -31.55 2.61
N GLY A 339 22.27 -32.44 3.22
CA GLY A 339 22.31 -33.85 2.82
C GLY A 339 22.69 -33.98 1.35
N ASP A 340 21.88 -34.66 0.56
CA ASP A 340 22.11 -34.85 -0.89
C ASP A 340 21.70 -33.65 -1.74
N HIS A 341 21.02 -32.67 -1.16
CA HIS A 341 20.54 -31.48 -1.87
C HIS A 341 21.60 -30.37 -1.89
N VAL A 342 22.24 -30.19 -3.06
CA VAL A 342 23.23 -29.13 -3.28
C VAL A 342 22.50 -27.81 -3.57
N VAL A 343 22.69 -26.80 -2.71
CA VAL A 343 22.13 -25.46 -2.90
C VAL A 343 23.07 -24.61 -3.75
N PHE A 344 24.36 -24.61 -3.41
CA PHE A 344 25.41 -23.89 -4.13
C PHE A 344 26.62 -24.80 -4.35
N PRO A 345 26.98 -25.12 -5.61
CA PRO A 345 28.15 -25.94 -5.92
C PRO A 345 29.46 -25.16 -5.88
N GLY A 346 29.41 -23.82 -5.95
CA GLY A 346 30.55 -22.91 -5.93
C GLY A 346 30.17 -21.56 -6.52
N VAL A 347 29.98 -20.56 -5.68
CA VAL A 347 29.53 -19.20 -6.07
C VAL A 347 30.62 -18.19 -5.76
N ASN A 348 30.86 -17.25 -6.70
CA ASN A 348 31.78 -16.13 -6.52
C ASN A 348 31.01 -14.83 -6.61
N LEU A 349 31.10 -13.98 -5.57
CA LEU A 349 30.38 -12.71 -5.49
C LEU A 349 31.28 -11.63 -4.89
N THR A 350 31.07 -10.40 -5.30
CA THR A 350 31.74 -9.24 -4.71
C THR A 350 30.69 -8.15 -4.46
N VAL A 351 30.69 -7.60 -3.26
CA VAL A 351 29.84 -6.49 -2.85
C VAL A 351 30.72 -5.26 -2.62
N LYS A 352 30.43 -4.18 -3.32
CA LYS A 352 31.15 -2.91 -3.19
C LYS A 352 30.42 -1.97 -2.23
N ARG A 353 31.17 -1.04 -1.68
CA ARG A 353 30.64 -0.02 -0.78
C ARG A 353 29.54 0.80 -1.45
N GLY A 354 28.41 1.01 -0.75
CA GLY A 354 27.29 1.80 -1.19
C GLY A 354 26.38 1.12 -2.20
N GLU A 355 26.69 -0.13 -2.61
CA GLU A 355 25.79 -0.92 -3.44
C GLU A 355 24.54 -1.32 -2.67
N LYS A 356 23.40 -1.28 -3.35
CA LYS A 356 22.13 -1.80 -2.86
C LYS A 356 21.73 -2.98 -3.73
N ILE A 357 21.91 -4.18 -3.19
CA ILE A 357 21.77 -5.43 -3.92
C ILE A 357 20.44 -6.08 -3.55
N GLY A 358 19.55 -6.24 -4.52
CA GLY A 358 18.32 -7.00 -4.39
C GLY A 358 18.53 -8.46 -4.80
N ILE A 359 18.34 -9.41 -3.88
CA ILE A 359 18.36 -10.84 -4.16
C ILE A 359 16.97 -11.31 -4.52
N ILE A 360 16.81 -11.82 -5.74
CA ILE A 360 15.55 -12.34 -6.26
C ILE A 360 15.74 -13.80 -6.72
N GLY A 361 14.66 -14.49 -7.03
CA GLY A 361 14.70 -15.87 -7.54
C GLY A 361 13.53 -16.69 -7.01
N VAL A 362 13.40 -17.92 -7.52
CA VAL A 362 12.31 -18.83 -7.13
C VAL A 362 12.41 -19.24 -5.65
N ASN A 363 11.30 -19.65 -5.07
CA ASN A 363 11.29 -20.11 -3.68
C ASN A 363 12.05 -21.45 -3.58
N GLY A 364 12.83 -21.59 -2.51
CA GLY A 364 13.72 -22.76 -2.34
C GLY A 364 15.06 -22.68 -3.05
N ALA A 365 15.31 -21.66 -3.89
CA ALA A 365 16.59 -21.51 -4.62
C ALA A 365 17.80 -21.19 -3.72
N GLY A 366 17.57 -20.90 -2.42
CA GLY A 366 18.66 -20.63 -1.48
C GLY A 366 18.92 -19.15 -1.17
N LYS A 367 17.98 -18.24 -1.48
CA LYS A 367 18.11 -16.78 -1.20
C LYS A 367 18.43 -16.48 0.27
N THR A 368 17.59 -16.95 1.19
CA THR A 368 17.78 -16.84 2.64
C THR A 368 19.05 -17.57 3.11
N THR A 369 19.36 -18.73 2.51
CA THR A 369 20.59 -19.49 2.80
C THR A 369 21.83 -18.66 2.47
N LEU A 370 21.87 -18.02 1.29
CA LEU A 370 22.95 -17.13 0.89
C LEU A 370 23.08 -15.97 1.87
N LEU A 371 21.98 -15.29 2.19
CA LEU A 371 21.99 -14.13 3.08
C LEU A 371 22.48 -14.50 4.49
N ARG A 372 22.02 -15.64 5.05
CA ARG A 372 22.46 -16.15 6.36
C ARG A 372 23.94 -16.53 6.39
N MET A 373 24.48 -17.09 5.30
CA MET A 373 25.92 -17.35 5.18
C MET A 373 26.73 -16.04 5.14
N LEU A 374 26.24 -15.02 4.40
CA LEU A 374 26.86 -13.69 4.39
C LEU A 374 26.80 -13.00 5.76
N ALA A 375 25.75 -13.25 6.54
CA ALA A 375 25.60 -12.76 7.91
C ALA A 375 26.48 -13.50 8.93
N GLY A 376 27.05 -14.65 8.55
CA GLY A 376 27.80 -15.51 9.46
C GLY A 376 26.95 -16.35 10.40
N GLU A 377 25.62 -16.37 10.22
CA GLU A 377 24.69 -17.16 11.03
C GLU A 377 24.58 -18.63 10.59
N LEU A 378 24.96 -18.91 9.35
CA LEU A 378 24.95 -20.26 8.79
C LEU A 378 26.34 -20.63 8.30
N PRO A 379 26.93 -21.75 8.75
CA PRO A 379 28.23 -22.21 8.25
C PRO A 379 28.10 -22.67 6.78
N HIS A 380 29.10 -22.35 5.97
CA HIS A 380 29.26 -22.88 4.62
C HIS A 380 30.09 -24.16 4.64
N ASP A 381 29.92 -25.01 3.62
CA ASP A 381 30.60 -26.30 3.52
C ASP A 381 31.92 -26.22 2.74
N GLY A 382 32.14 -25.12 2.04
CA GLY A 382 33.41 -24.86 1.30
C GLY A 382 33.46 -23.44 0.77
N GLY A 383 34.64 -23.04 0.34
CA GLY A 383 34.92 -21.68 -0.09
C GLY A 383 35.29 -20.72 1.05
N THR A 384 35.27 -19.42 0.80
CA THR A 384 35.58 -18.40 1.79
C THR A 384 34.68 -17.19 1.63
N ILE A 385 34.25 -16.63 2.76
CA ILE A 385 33.56 -15.33 2.83
C ILE A 385 34.47 -14.38 3.60
N LYS A 386 34.87 -13.28 2.96
CA LYS A 386 35.70 -12.24 3.58
C LYS A 386 34.89 -10.96 3.68
N ILE A 387 34.66 -10.48 4.89
CA ILE A 387 34.07 -9.16 5.17
C ILE A 387 35.23 -8.19 5.36
N GLY A 388 35.27 -7.12 4.58
CA GLY A 388 36.38 -6.15 4.59
C GLY A 388 36.40 -5.30 5.86
N GLY A 389 37.60 -5.13 6.44
CA GLY A 389 37.86 -4.14 7.50
C GLY A 389 37.16 -4.39 8.83
N ASP A 390 36.99 -5.63 9.28
CA ASP A 390 36.32 -6.03 10.55
C ASP A 390 34.91 -5.45 10.73
N LEU A 391 34.19 -5.26 9.62
CA LEU A 391 32.84 -4.74 9.62
C LEU A 391 31.87 -5.73 10.27
N LYS A 392 31.05 -5.23 11.19
CA LYS A 392 29.91 -5.97 11.70
C LYS A 392 28.71 -5.74 10.77
N ALA A 393 28.15 -6.81 10.22
CA ALA A 393 26.92 -6.76 9.48
C ALA A 393 25.72 -6.61 10.44
N GLY A 394 24.87 -5.63 10.19
CA GLY A 394 23.53 -5.60 10.78
C GLY A 394 22.66 -6.59 10.02
N TYR A 395 22.12 -7.61 10.68
CA TYR A 395 21.28 -8.61 10.05
C TYR A 395 19.83 -8.55 10.55
N TYR A 396 18.89 -8.52 9.61
CA TYR A 396 17.46 -8.62 9.83
C TYR A 396 16.94 -9.90 9.18
N ALA A 397 16.61 -10.93 9.99
CA ALA A 397 16.11 -12.21 9.51
C ALA A 397 14.59 -12.22 9.34
N GLN A 398 14.06 -13.11 8.52
CA GLN A 398 12.63 -13.29 8.27
C GLN A 398 11.82 -13.58 9.56
N HIS A 399 12.40 -14.30 10.52
CA HIS A 399 11.78 -14.68 11.79
C HIS A 399 12.33 -13.91 13.00
N HIS A 400 12.70 -12.64 12.80
CA HIS A 400 13.20 -11.81 13.92
C HIS A 400 12.22 -11.65 15.07
N ALA A 401 10.91 -11.70 14.80
CA ALA A 401 9.89 -11.67 15.84
C ALA A 401 10.06 -12.81 16.87
N ASP A 402 10.54 -13.98 16.41
CA ASP A 402 10.74 -15.16 17.24
C ASP A 402 12.06 -15.11 18.04
N THR A 403 13.01 -14.25 17.62
CA THR A 403 14.32 -14.09 18.29
C THR A 403 14.32 -12.97 19.33
N LEU A 404 13.22 -12.24 19.49
CA LEU A 404 13.08 -11.20 20.51
C LEU A 404 12.88 -11.85 21.88
N ASP A 405 13.52 -11.27 22.90
CA ASP A 405 13.31 -11.66 24.29
C ASP A 405 11.89 -11.27 24.72
N LEU A 406 11.01 -12.27 24.79
CA LEU A 406 9.59 -12.08 25.10
C LEU A 406 9.32 -11.54 26.51
N GLY A 407 10.29 -11.72 27.44
CA GLY A 407 10.18 -11.26 28.83
C GLY A 407 10.59 -9.80 29.03
N SER A 408 11.37 -9.25 28.09
CA SER A 408 11.85 -7.87 28.16
C SER A 408 10.84 -6.87 27.64
N THR A 409 10.97 -5.63 28.06
CA THR A 409 10.20 -4.50 27.50
C THR A 409 10.71 -4.10 26.12
N ILE A 410 9.86 -3.42 25.34
CA ILE A 410 10.24 -2.87 24.03
C ILE A 410 11.48 -1.99 24.16
N TYR A 411 11.53 -1.12 25.18
CA TYR A 411 12.65 -0.24 25.43
C TYR A 411 13.94 -1.01 25.69
N GLU A 412 13.92 -2.01 26.57
CA GLU A 412 15.10 -2.81 26.92
C GLU A 412 15.66 -3.57 25.71
N VAL A 413 14.80 -4.14 24.87
CA VAL A 413 15.23 -4.88 23.67
C VAL A 413 15.98 -3.95 22.70
N VAL A 414 15.50 -2.72 22.50
CA VAL A 414 16.16 -1.76 21.59
C VAL A 414 17.41 -1.15 22.24
N GLN A 415 17.38 -0.84 23.55
CA GLN A 415 18.54 -0.31 24.28
C GLN A 415 19.72 -1.29 24.30
N ARG A 416 19.46 -2.60 24.45
CA ARG A 416 20.52 -3.65 24.43
C ARG A 416 21.25 -3.74 23.09
N ALA A 417 20.63 -3.35 21.99
CA ALA A 417 21.30 -3.34 20.68
C ALA A 417 22.37 -2.25 20.56
N ASN A 418 22.24 -1.17 21.33
CA ASN A 418 23.26 -0.14 21.49
C ASN A 418 23.21 0.42 22.92
N PRO A 419 23.95 -0.20 23.87
CA PRO A 419 23.97 0.23 25.27
C PRO A 419 24.44 1.68 25.47
N ASP A 420 25.29 2.19 24.57
CA ASP A 420 25.85 3.54 24.62
C ASP A 420 24.90 4.60 24.05
N ALA A 421 23.77 4.18 23.44
CA ALA A 421 22.80 5.12 22.89
C ALA A 421 22.08 5.90 24.01
N PRO A 422 22.01 7.23 23.92
CA PRO A 422 21.28 8.03 24.91
C PRO A 422 19.81 7.60 24.97
N PRO A 423 19.20 7.49 26.18
CA PRO A 423 17.79 7.10 26.34
C PRO A 423 16.81 7.92 25.49
N ALA A 424 17.07 9.21 25.32
CA ALA A 424 16.28 10.09 24.47
C ALA A 424 16.28 9.66 23.00
N ARG A 425 17.43 9.18 22.47
CA ARG A 425 17.55 8.67 21.11
C ARG A 425 16.77 7.38 20.91
N VAL A 426 16.86 6.45 21.87
CA VAL A 426 16.10 5.19 21.83
C VAL A 426 14.61 5.45 21.84
N ARG A 427 14.12 6.33 22.73
CA ARG A 427 12.71 6.73 22.77
C ARG A 427 12.26 7.47 21.50
N ALA A 428 13.11 8.30 20.91
CA ALA A 428 12.82 8.97 19.65
C ALA A 428 12.67 7.97 18.48
N ILE A 429 13.56 6.95 18.42
CA ILE A 429 13.44 5.86 17.45
C ILE A 429 12.15 5.08 17.69
N LEU A 430 11.86 4.67 18.93
CA LEU A 430 10.63 3.96 19.26
C LEU A 430 9.39 4.78 18.91
N GLY A 431 9.40 6.08 19.18
CA GLY A 431 8.33 7.00 18.76
C GLY A 431 8.16 7.05 17.23
N ALA A 432 9.26 7.03 16.47
CA ALA A 432 9.24 6.94 15.02
C ALA A 432 8.62 5.62 14.51
N PHE A 433 8.70 4.55 15.31
CA PHE A 433 8.05 3.25 15.07
C PHE A 433 6.68 3.13 15.73
N MET A 434 6.08 4.26 16.12
CA MET A 434 4.73 4.35 16.69
C MET A 434 4.58 3.71 18.08
N PHE A 435 5.68 3.61 18.84
CA PHE A 435 5.64 3.25 20.26
C PHE A 435 5.86 4.51 21.09
N SER A 436 4.82 5.02 21.73
CA SER A 436 4.86 6.27 22.49
C SER A 436 4.29 6.12 23.89
N GLY A 437 4.69 7.00 24.80
CA GLY A 437 4.22 6.97 26.18
C GLY A 437 4.54 5.63 26.87
N ASP A 438 3.52 5.02 27.45
CA ASP A 438 3.62 3.75 28.20
C ASP A 438 3.79 2.52 27.30
N ASP A 439 3.62 2.67 25.97
CA ASP A 439 3.80 1.55 25.04
C ASP A 439 5.22 1.00 25.07
N VAL A 440 6.22 1.85 25.31
CA VAL A 440 7.65 1.45 25.31
C VAL A 440 8.00 0.49 26.46
N ASP A 441 7.20 0.50 27.52
CA ASP A 441 7.37 -0.35 28.70
C ASP A 441 6.56 -1.66 28.63
N LYS A 442 5.80 -1.87 27.55
CA LYS A 442 5.08 -3.14 27.32
C LYS A 442 6.06 -4.28 27.08
N PRO A 443 5.80 -5.46 27.64
CA PRO A 443 6.61 -6.65 27.38
C PRO A 443 6.35 -7.15 25.93
N VAL A 444 7.41 -7.62 25.26
CA VAL A 444 7.35 -8.07 23.85
C VAL A 444 6.36 -9.20 23.64
N LYS A 445 6.07 -10.03 24.63
CA LYS A 445 5.13 -11.15 24.53
C LYS A 445 3.69 -10.76 24.18
N VAL A 446 3.26 -9.53 24.53
CA VAL A 446 1.87 -9.06 24.29
C VAL A 446 1.71 -8.39 22.92
N LEU A 447 2.80 -8.22 22.18
CA LEU A 447 2.81 -7.56 20.88
C LEU A 447 2.27 -8.48 19.77
N SER A 448 1.54 -7.88 18.84
CA SER A 448 1.19 -8.49 17.55
C SER A 448 2.44 -8.77 16.70
N GLY A 449 2.32 -9.62 15.68
CA GLY A 449 3.41 -9.92 14.75
C GLY A 449 3.99 -8.66 14.07
N GLY A 450 3.13 -7.76 13.61
CA GLY A 450 3.56 -6.49 13.03
C GLY A 450 4.24 -5.54 14.01
N GLU A 451 3.82 -5.50 15.27
CA GLU A 451 4.49 -4.73 16.32
C GLU A 451 5.87 -5.31 16.64
N LYS A 452 5.99 -6.64 16.73
CA LYS A 452 7.28 -7.32 16.91
C LYS A 452 8.24 -7.02 15.76
N ALA A 453 7.75 -7.02 14.51
CA ALA A 453 8.55 -6.65 13.33
C ALA A 453 9.06 -5.19 13.43
N ARG A 454 8.21 -4.25 13.87
CA ARG A 454 8.61 -2.86 14.10
C ARG A 454 9.67 -2.73 15.21
N VAL A 455 9.57 -3.48 16.30
CA VAL A 455 10.59 -3.53 17.36
C VAL A 455 11.92 -4.07 16.83
N ALA A 456 11.88 -5.13 16.02
CA ALA A 456 13.08 -5.70 15.40
C ALA A 456 13.76 -4.71 14.44
N LEU A 457 12.98 -3.95 13.65
CA LEU A 457 13.51 -2.87 12.82
C LEU A 457 14.10 -1.73 13.67
N ALA A 458 13.43 -1.29 14.73
CA ALA A 458 13.94 -0.28 15.65
C ALA A 458 15.28 -0.70 16.27
N ARG A 459 15.41 -1.98 16.64
CA ARG A 459 16.67 -2.58 17.13
C ARG A 459 17.80 -2.47 16.09
N LEU A 460 17.52 -2.67 14.81
CA LEU A 460 18.50 -2.52 13.74
C LEU A 460 18.90 -1.04 13.54
N ILE A 461 17.93 -0.13 13.61
CA ILE A 461 18.15 1.29 13.33
C ILE A 461 18.89 2.02 14.45
N VAL A 462 18.76 1.57 15.69
CA VAL A 462 19.50 2.19 16.81
C VAL A 462 21.02 2.03 16.63
N ASN A 463 21.44 0.97 15.94
CA ASN A 463 22.84 0.68 15.62
C ASN A 463 22.99 0.19 14.16
N PRO A 464 22.78 1.06 13.17
CA PRO A 464 22.95 0.68 11.78
C PRO A 464 24.44 0.50 11.49
N GLY A 465 24.87 -0.71 11.19
CA GLY A 465 26.22 -0.97 10.71
C GLY A 465 26.42 -0.36 9.32
N PRO A 466 27.66 -0.27 8.81
CA PRO A 466 27.93 0.15 7.44
C PRO A 466 27.55 -0.90 6.39
N LEU A 467 27.19 -2.11 6.80
CA LEU A 467 26.66 -3.20 6.01
C LEU A 467 25.38 -3.69 6.65
N MET A 468 24.26 -3.66 5.91
CA MET A 468 22.98 -4.24 6.31
C MET A 468 22.61 -5.39 5.41
N LEU A 469 22.16 -6.48 6.02
CA LEU A 469 21.63 -7.67 5.38
C LEU A 469 20.18 -7.83 5.84
N MET A 470 19.21 -7.86 4.92
CA MET A 470 17.79 -7.88 5.29
C MET A 470 17.05 -8.99 4.53
N ASP A 471 16.32 -9.82 5.26
CA ASP A 471 15.48 -10.88 4.68
C ASP A 471 14.00 -10.52 4.83
N GLU A 472 13.34 -10.24 3.72
CA GLU A 472 11.92 -9.84 3.63
C GLU A 472 11.52 -8.71 4.61
N PRO A 473 12.18 -7.54 4.55
CA PRO A 473 12.01 -6.50 5.57
C PRO A 473 10.63 -5.83 5.58
N THR A 474 9.83 -6.01 4.54
CA THR A 474 8.48 -5.45 4.42
C THR A 474 7.38 -6.40 4.90
N ASN A 475 7.70 -7.67 5.18
CA ASN A 475 6.71 -8.60 5.70
C ASN A 475 6.15 -8.11 7.04
N HIS A 476 4.84 -8.19 7.22
CA HIS A 476 4.10 -7.71 8.40
C HIS A 476 4.07 -6.18 8.59
N LEU A 477 4.59 -5.38 7.66
CA LEU A 477 4.42 -3.93 7.64
C LEU A 477 3.19 -3.58 6.80
N ASP A 478 2.45 -2.55 7.21
CA ASP A 478 1.43 -1.95 6.34
C ASP A 478 2.06 -1.11 5.22
N LEU A 479 1.27 -0.72 4.22
CA LEU A 479 1.75 0.01 3.05
C LEU A 479 2.51 1.29 3.43
N ASP A 480 1.95 2.09 4.35
CA ASP A 480 2.56 3.36 4.78
C ASP A 480 3.91 3.12 5.49
N SER A 481 4.00 2.04 6.29
CA SER A 481 5.24 1.64 6.97
C SER A 481 6.28 1.07 6.00
N ALA A 482 5.85 0.30 5.00
CA ALA A 482 6.73 -0.25 3.96
C ALA A 482 7.30 0.86 3.07
N ASP A 483 6.48 1.85 2.67
CA ASP A 483 6.92 3.02 1.92
C ASP A 483 7.93 3.85 2.72
N SER A 484 7.67 4.09 4.01
CA SER A 484 8.59 4.82 4.90
C SER A 484 9.92 4.09 5.11
N LEU A 485 9.90 2.76 5.21
CA LEU A 485 11.11 1.94 5.26
C LEU A 485 11.89 2.07 3.96
N CYS A 486 11.22 1.99 2.83
CA CYS A 486 11.82 2.14 1.51
C CYS A 486 12.53 3.50 1.36
N ASP A 487 11.84 4.61 1.71
CA ASP A 487 12.40 5.96 1.65
C ASP A 487 13.62 6.12 2.56
N SER A 488 13.57 5.54 3.77
CA SER A 488 14.68 5.57 4.72
C SER A 488 15.88 4.76 4.21
N LEU A 489 15.66 3.56 3.65
CA LEU A 489 16.72 2.74 3.05
C LEU A 489 17.30 3.37 1.78
N ARG A 490 16.50 4.15 1.06
CA ARG A 490 16.97 4.89 -0.12
C ARG A 490 18.00 5.95 0.25
N THR A 491 17.82 6.61 1.40
CA THR A 491 18.75 7.65 1.91
C THR A 491 19.92 7.06 2.71
N TYR A 492 19.89 5.77 3.04
CA TYR A 492 20.99 5.10 3.75
C TYR A 492 22.25 5.07 2.88
N ASP A 493 23.38 5.56 3.44
CA ASP A 493 24.66 5.73 2.75
C ASP A 493 25.60 4.49 2.84
N GLY A 494 25.20 3.47 3.63
CA GLY A 494 25.90 2.19 3.74
C GLY A 494 25.60 1.23 2.59
N THR A 495 26.12 0.02 2.71
CA THR A 495 25.91 -1.09 1.78
C THR A 495 24.73 -1.92 2.25
N LEU A 496 23.82 -2.25 1.32
CA LEU A 496 22.61 -3.00 1.61
C LEU A 496 22.52 -4.23 0.70
N VAL A 497 22.30 -5.39 1.30
CA VAL A 497 21.94 -6.63 0.57
C VAL A 497 20.63 -7.13 1.14
N PHE A 498 19.62 -7.28 0.32
CA PHE A 498 18.30 -7.67 0.79
C PHE A 498 17.60 -8.68 -0.12
N VAL A 499 16.84 -9.55 0.50
CA VAL A 499 15.90 -10.45 -0.18
C VAL A 499 14.52 -9.83 -0.08
N SER A 500 13.79 -9.72 -1.18
CA SER A 500 12.38 -9.34 -1.13
C SER A 500 11.59 -9.85 -2.33
N HIS A 501 10.34 -10.19 -2.09
CA HIS A 501 9.33 -10.48 -3.09
C HIS A 501 8.49 -9.25 -3.45
N ASN A 502 8.58 -8.17 -2.67
CA ASN A 502 7.90 -6.91 -2.92
C ASN A 502 8.59 -6.16 -4.08
N ARG A 503 7.89 -6.08 -5.22
CA ARG A 503 8.41 -5.47 -6.45
C ARG A 503 8.73 -3.99 -6.27
N SER A 504 7.87 -3.28 -5.56
CA SER A 504 8.04 -1.85 -5.29
C SER A 504 9.33 -1.59 -4.51
N LEU A 505 9.61 -2.39 -3.46
CA LEU A 505 10.84 -2.27 -2.69
C LEU A 505 12.09 -2.52 -3.55
N VAL A 506 12.11 -3.62 -4.32
CA VAL A 506 13.27 -3.96 -5.16
C VAL A 506 13.49 -2.91 -6.24
N ARG A 507 12.42 -2.43 -6.90
CA ARG A 507 12.47 -1.40 -7.94
C ARG A 507 13.05 -0.09 -7.42
N ASN A 508 12.65 0.34 -6.22
CA ASN A 508 13.04 1.63 -5.66
C ASN A 508 14.42 1.63 -5.00
N LEU A 509 14.94 0.48 -4.57
CA LEU A 509 16.19 0.38 -3.81
C LEU A 509 17.33 -0.26 -4.58
N ALA A 510 17.08 -1.34 -5.34
CA ALA A 510 18.16 -2.13 -5.91
C ALA A 510 18.90 -1.37 -7.02
N THR A 511 20.22 -1.30 -6.90
CA THR A 511 21.14 -0.83 -7.93
C THR A 511 21.78 -1.99 -8.70
N THR A 512 21.71 -3.17 -8.12
CA THR A 512 22.23 -4.43 -8.67
C THR A 512 21.26 -5.55 -8.27
N ILE A 513 20.96 -6.44 -9.19
CA ILE A 513 20.09 -7.59 -8.96
C ILE A 513 20.94 -8.87 -8.95
N TRP A 514 20.77 -9.68 -7.91
CA TRP A 514 21.26 -11.05 -7.85
C TRP A 514 20.11 -12.02 -8.05
N ASN A 515 20.06 -12.67 -9.21
CA ASN A 515 19.08 -13.72 -9.48
C ASN A 515 19.63 -15.08 -9.03
N VAL A 516 18.97 -15.69 -8.05
CA VAL A 516 19.31 -17.03 -7.54
C VAL A 516 18.41 -18.05 -8.22
N GLU A 517 19.00 -18.83 -9.15
CA GLU A 517 18.28 -19.82 -9.91
C GLU A 517 19.24 -20.97 -10.34
N ASN A 518 18.72 -22.19 -10.41
CA ASN A 518 19.48 -23.36 -10.87
C ASN A 518 20.84 -23.51 -10.18
N GLN A 519 20.88 -23.35 -8.86
CA GLN A 519 22.10 -23.46 -8.02
C GLN A 519 23.18 -22.42 -8.35
N ARG A 520 22.85 -21.34 -9.04
CA ARG A 520 23.74 -20.24 -9.44
C ARG A 520 23.20 -18.90 -8.98
N VAL A 521 24.10 -17.94 -8.93
CA VAL A 521 23.76 -16.55 -8.69
C VAL A 521 24.22 -15.73 -9.87
N ASP A 522 23.28 -15.26 -10.65
CA ASP A 522 23.54 -14.37 -11.79
C ASP A 522 23.49 -12.92 -11.31
N VAL A 523 24.61 -12.21 -11.49
CA VAL A 523 24.72 -10.79 -11.12
C VAL A 523 24.32 -9.94 -12.31
N TYR A 524 23.29 -9.12 -12.14
CA TYR A 524 22.84 -8.15 -13.12
C TYR A 524 23.03 -6.72 -12.58
N PRO A 525 23.99 -5.95 -13.15
CA PRO A 525 24.16 -4.55 -12.78
C PRO A 525 23.06 -3.72 -13.45
N GLY A 526 22.13 -3.19 -12.65
CA GLY A 526 21.01 -2.39 -13.13
C GLY A 526 19.77 -2.54 -12.24
N SER A 527 18.71 -1.81 -12.61
CA SER A 527 17.43 -1.81 -11.93
C SER A 527 16.61 -3.09 -12.19
N LEU A 528 15.56 -3.29 -11.38
CA LEU A 528 14.62 -4.40 -11.59
C LEU A 528 13.94 -4.33 -12.97
N ASP A 529 13.57 -3.13 -13.43
CA ASP A 529 12.89 -2.97 -14.71
C ASP A 529 13.80 -3.35 -15.90
N GLU A 530 15.06 -2.97 -15.84
CA GLU A 530 16.07 -3.37 -16.84
C GLU A 530 16.31 -4.88 -16.83
N TYR A 531 16.37 -5.49 -15.64
CA TYR A 531 16.47 -6.94 -15.48
C TYR A 531 15.25 -7.64 -16.08
N MET A 532 14.04 -7.22 -15.74
CA MET A 532 12.78 -7.80 -16.25
C MET A 532 12.69 -7.69 -17.78
N TYR A 533 13.08 -6.55 -18.33
CA TYR A 533 13.13 -6.33 -19.77
C TYR A 533 14.13 -7.28 -20.46
N ALA A 534 15.34 -7.41 -19.92
CA ALA A 534 16.35 -8.32 -20.45
C ALA A 534 15.89 -9.78 -20.40
N MET A 535 15.21 -10.19 -19.32
CA MET A 535 14.65 -11.54 -19.20
C MET A 535 13.50 -11.80 -20.17
N ALA A 536 12.62 -10.82 -20.39
CA ALA A 536 11.55 -10.92 -21.38
C ALA A 536 12.11 -11.11 -22.81
N GLN A 537 13.15 -10.37 -23.17
CA GLN A 537 13.84 -10.52 -24.45
C GLN A 537 14.48 -11.91 -24.61
N ARG A 538 15.15 -12.41 -23.55
CA ARG A 538 15.75 -13.76 -23.57
C ARG A 538 14.70 -14.85 -23.78
N ARG A 539 13.54 -14.75 -23.10
CA ARG A 539 12.41 -15.70 -23.29
C ARG A 539 11.87 -15.67 -24.72
N GLN A 540 11.71 -14.48 -25.30
CA GLN A 540 11.26 -14.32 -26.69
C GLN A 540 12.29 -14.88 -27.68
N ALA A 541 13.58 -14.68 -27.45
CA ALA A 541 14.63 -15.23 -28.27
C ALA A 541 14.67 -16.77 -28.23
N VAL A 542 14.48 -17.37 -27.06
CA VAL A 542 14.40 -18.83 -26.90
C VAL A 542 13.16 -19.40 -27.58
N SER A 543 12.00 -18.76 -27.45
CA SER A 543 10.77 -19.17 -28.15
C SER A 543 10.86 -18.99 -29.67
N ALA A 544 11.55 -17.94 -30.16
CA ALA A 544 11.83 -17.74 -31.58
C ALA A 544 12.82 -18.76 -32.15
N THR A 545 13.78 -19.21 -31.33
CA THR A 545 14.78 -20.25 -31.76
C THR A 545 14.14 -21.63 -31.84
N SER A 546 13.13 -21.92 -30.99
CA SER A 546 12.37 -23.17 -31.07
C SER A 546 11.39 -23.21 -32.27
N THR A 547 10.98 -22.04 -32.78
CA THR A 547 10.10 -21.91 -33.96
C THR A 547 10.89 -21.75 -35.27
N SER A 548 12.21 -21.35 -35.22
CA SER A 548 13.02 -21.06 -36.39
C SER A 548 13.96 -22.21 -36.83
N ALA A 549 13.70 -23.44 -36.35
CA ALA A 549 14.27 -24.64 -36.97
C ALA A 549 13.68 -24.95 -38.35
N ALA A 550 12.78 -24.10 -38.88
CA ALA A 550 12.25 -24.17 -40.22
C ALA A 550 12.23 -22.78 -40.85
N VAL A 551 13.18 -22.58 -41.81
CA VAL A 551 13.24 -21.53 -42.86
C VAL A 551 14.36 -20.47 -42.66
N GLY A 552 15.20 -20.44 -43.66
CA GLY A 552 16.44 -19.77 -43.91
C GLY A 552 16.46 -18.23 -43.97
N THR A 553 17.66 -17.75 -43.90
CA THR A 553 18.18 -16.36 -44.05
C THR A 553 17.77 -15.68 -45.39
N PRO A 554 17.93 -14.34 -45.64
CA PRO A 554 19.11 -13.55 -45.33
C PRO A 554 18.97 -11.99 -45.11
N ARG A 555 20.05 -11.44 -44.56
CA ARG A 555 20.70 -10.11 -44.83
C ARG A 555 20.02 -8.76 -44.61
N GLY A 556 20.65 -7.94 -43.78
CA GLY A 556 21.26 -6.65 -44.18
C GLY A 556 20.62 -5.36 -43.66
N GLY A 557 21.38 -4.51 -42.98
CA GLY A 557 21.09 -3.07 -42.90
C GLY A 557 21.52 -2.33 -41.63
N ARG A 558 22.69 -1.68 -41.72
CA ARG A 558 23.24 -0.71 -40.74
C ARG A 558 22.43 0.58 -40.70
N GLY A 559 22.33 1.21 -39.52
CA GLY A 559 21.91 2.61 -39.37
C GLY A 559 22.25 3.17 -37.98
N THR A 560 23.29 3.96 -37.91
CA THR A 560 23.79 4.74 -36.78
C THR A 560 23.12 6.09 -36.70
N VAL A 561 22.77 6.59 -35.51
CA VAL A 561 22.48 8.02 -35.26
C VAL A 561 22.98 8.41 -33.85
N PRO A 562 23.62 9.59 -33.68
CA PRO A 562 24.35 9.99 -32.48
C PRO A 562 23.56 10.90 -31.52
N PRO A 563 24.10 11.20 -30.28
CA PRO A 563 23.38 11.87 -29.21
C PRO A 563 23.54 13.42 -29.18
N PRO A 564 22.70 14.17 -28.52
CA PRO A 564 22.87 15.61 -28.35
C PRO A 564 23.50 16.04 -27.01
N LYS A 565 24.13 17.17 -27.05
CA LYS A 565 25.02 17.80 -26.08
C LYS A 565 24.30 18.55 -24.95
N ALA A 566 25.01 18.67 -23.83
CA ALA A 566 24.72 19.43 -22.62
C ALA A 566 24.99 20.95 -22.76
N ALA A 567 24.36 21.75 -21.93
CA ALA A 567 24.67 23.17 -21.70
C ALA A 567 24.73 23.45 -20.18
N THR A 568 25.76 24.22 -19.80
CA THR A 568 26.18 24.62 -18.45
C THR A 568 25.74 26.03 -18.06
N PRO A 569 25.68 26.37 -16.74
CA PRO A 569 25.28 27.69 -16.24
C PRO A 569 26.48 28.55 -15.73
N THR A 570 26.30 29.85 -15.53
CA THR A 570 27.23 30.71 -14.76
C THR A 570 26.53 31.88 -14.03
N PRO A 571 27.24 32.64 -13.10
CA PRO A 571 26.75 32.84 -11.73
C PRO A 571 26.56 34.31 -11.26
N ALA A 572 26.27 34.46 -9.94
CA ALA A 572 25.95 35.65 -9.15
C ALA A 572 27.14 36.57 -8.76
N LYS A 573 26.79 37.82 -8.35
CA LYS A 573 27.55 38.66 -7.38
C LYS A 573 26.66 39.82 -6.88
N ALA A 574 26.40 39.96 -5.60
CA ALA A 574 27.09 40.53 -4.44
C ALA A 574 26.81 42.04 -4.19
N ALA A 575 26.47 42.35 -2.93
CA ALA A 575 26.20 43.67 -2.33
C ALA A 575 27.49 44.51 -2.09
N PRO A 576 27.43 45.80 -1.66
CA PRO A 576 27.41 46.11 -0.22
C PRO A 576 26.82 47.50 0.25
N SER A 577 26.52 47.57 1.57
CA SER A 577 26.99 48.47 2.67
C SER A 577 26.56 49.95 2.81
N ALA A 578 25.97 50.14 3.95
CA ALA A 578 25.92 51.16 5.02
C ALA A 578 26.48 52.60 4.87
N ALA A 579 25.82 53.62 5.43
CA ALA A 579 26.14 54.46 6.56
C ALA A 579 25.57 55.91 6.52
N ALA A 580 25.25 56.36 7.73
CA ALA A 580 25.30 57.71 8.34
C ALA A 580 24.08 58.64 8.31
N ALA A 581 23.42 58.79 9.36
CA ALA A 581 23.34 59.72 10.50
C ALA A 581 22.86 61.17 10.23
N ALA A 582 21.76 61.51 10.97
CA ALA A 582 21.38 62.77 11.61
C ALA A 582 21.24 64.06 10.82
N GLU A 583 20.01 64.56 10.76
CA GLU A 583 19.69 65.99 10.66
C GLU A 583 18.27 66.30 11.15
N ASP A 584 18.22 67.22 12.07
CA ASP A 584 17.23 68.21 12.51
C ASP A 584 15.71 67.93 12.43
N ASP A 585 15.11 68.04 13.63
CA ASP A 585 13.70 67.69 13.96
C ASP A 585 12.63 68.48 13.20
N LYS A 586 12.96 69.66 12.66
CA LYS A 586 12.06 70.51 11.89
C LYS A 586 11.98 70.11 10.42
N ALA A 587 13.09 69.64 9.88
CA ALA A 587 13.18 68.99 8.55
C ALA A 587 12.49 67.61 8.55
N ARG A 588 12.53 66.93 9.67
CA ARG A 588 11.87 65.63 9.87
C ARG A 588 10.34 65.73 9.78
N LYS A 589 9.71 66.67 10.47
CA LYS A 589 8.26 66.88 10.42
C LYS A 589 7.74 67.27 9.03
N ARG A 590 8.56 68.04 8.28
CA ARG A 590 8.21 68.42 6.89
C ARG A 590 8.36 67.24 5.93
N ARG A 591 9.41 66.44 6.08
CA ARG A 591 9.61 65.19 5.32
C ARG A 591 8.52 64.14 5.66
N GLU A 592 8.09 64.02 6.93
CA GLU A 592 6.99 63.12 7.32
C GLU A 592 5.64 63.57 6.71
N ALA A 593 5.37 64.87 6.60
CA ALA A 593 4.17 65.37 5.97
C ALA A 593 4.18 65.17 4.43
N GLU A 594 5.32 65.40 3.81
CA GLU A 594 5.51 65.15 2.37
C GLU A 594 5.50 63.65 2.05
N ALA A 595 6.07 62.78 2.91
CA ALA A 595 6.01 61.34 2.80
C ALA A 595 4.58 60.81 2.95
N ARG A 596 3.79 61.35 3.91
CA ARG A 596 2.35 61.00 4.05
C ARG A 596 1.57 61.40 2.80
N GLN A 597 1.85 62.55 2.22
CA GLN A 597 1.16 63.02 1.01
C GLN A 597 1.54 62.22 -0.24
N ARG A 598 2.82 61.81 -0.37
CA ARG A 598 3.30 60.90 -1.41
C ARG A 598 2.68 59.50 -1.25
N ARG A 599 2.64 58.98 -0.01
CA ARG A 599 2.04 57.70 0.31
C ARG A 599 0.53 57.65 0.00
N SER A 600 -0.21 58.71 0.36
CA SER A 600 -1.64 58.83 0.05
C SER A 600 -1.92 58.96 -1.46
N LYS A 601 -1.05 59.67 -2.22
CA LYS A 601 -1.20 59.79 -3.68
C LYS A 601 -0.84 58.50 -4.42
N ALA A 602 0.13 57.74 -3.96
CA ALA A 602 0.57 56.49 -4.60
C ALA A 602 -0.36 55.29 -4.26
N LEU A 603 -0.81 55.17 -3.01
CA LEU A 603 -1.63 54.04 -2.55
C LEU A 603 -3.13 54.26 -2.74
N GLY A 604 -3.61 55.50 -2.64
CA GLY A 604 -5.06 55.81 -2.66
C GLY A 604 -5.82 55.29 -3.90
N PRO A 605 -5.28 55.41 -5.13
CA PRO A 605 -5.94 54.82 -6.30
C PRO A 605 -6.01 53.29 -6.26
N LEU A 606 -4.92 52.64 -5.86
CA LEU A 606 -4.83 51.17 -5.77
C LEU A 606 -5.72 50.62 -4.65
N GLU A 607 -5.74 51.27 -3.48
CA GLU A 607 -6.63 50.90 -2.38
C GLU A 607 -8.11 51.04 -2.75
N LYS A 608 -8.47 52.06 -3.52
CA LYS A 608 -9.84 52.20 -4.06
C LYS A 608 -10.18 51.12 -5.08
N GLN A 609 -9.23 50.78 -5.95
CA GLN A 609 -9.43 49.72 -6.94
C GLN A 609 -9.64 48.36 -6.28
N VAL A 610 -8.80 48.01 -5.31
CA VAL A 610 -8.95 46.77 -4.52
C VAL A 610 -10.29 46.73 -3.79
N ALA A 611 -10.65 47.82 -3.07
CA ALA A 611 -11.92 47.87 -2.34
C ALA A 611 -13.15 47.77 -3.27
N THR A 612 -13.07 48.32 -4.49
CA THR A 612 -14.15 48.21 -5.47
C THR A 612 -14.31 46.78 -6.00
N LEU A 613 -13.19 46.09 -6.25
CA LEU A 613 -13.20 44.69 -6.68
C LEU A 613 -13.67 43.77 -5.58
N GLU A 614 -13.23 43.99 -4.32
CA GLU A 614 -13.70 43.24 -3.14
C GLU A 614 -15.21 43.38 -2.93
N ALA A 615 -15.74 44.60 -3.00
CA ALA A 615 -17.18 44.82 -2.87
C ALA A 615 -17.97 44.09 -3.96
N ARG A 616 -17.44 44.08 -5.20
CA ARG A 616 -18.11 43.44 -6.34
C ARG A 616 -18.05 41.91 -6.26
N ILE A 617 -16.93 41.34 -5.82
CA ILE A 617 -16.77 39.91 -5.55
C ILE A 617 -17.73 39.51 -4.45
N GLY A 618 -17.78 40.23 -3.32
CA GLY A 618 -18.68 39.94 -2.21
C GLY A 618 -20.17 39.96 -2.61
N GLU A 619 -20.62 40.95 -3.42
CA GLU A 619 -21.97 40.97 -3.97
C GLU A 619 -22.30 39.75 -4.83
N LEU A 620 -21.36 39.29 -5.65
CA LEU A 620 -21.55 38.13 -6.50
C LEU A 620 -21.53 36.82 -5.72
N GLU A 621 -20.69 36.69 -4.69
CA GLU A 621 -20.64 35.55 -3.80
C GLU A 621 -21.93 35.41 -2.97
N ASP A 622 -22.43 36.51 -2.42
CA ASP A 622 -23.70 36.53 -1.68
C ASP A 622 -24.88 36.16 -2.60
N ALA A 623 -24.92 36.70 -3.81
CA ALA A 623 -25.94 36.35 -4.80
C ALA A 623 -25.82 34.88 -5.26
N GLN A 624 -24.62 34.32 -5.37
CA GLN A 624 -24.40 32.92 -5.71
C GLN A 624 -24.86 31.99 -4.57
N LYS A 625 -24.60 32.38 -3.31
CA LYS A 625 -25.04 31.65 -2.13
C LYS A 625 -26.56 31.61 -2.03
N GLN A 626 -27.25 32.72 -2.31
CA GLN A 626 -28.71 32.76 -2.35
C GLN A 626 -29.29 31.86 -3.44
N ARG A 627 -28.71 31.89 -4.66
CA ARG A 627 -29.15 31.05 -5.78
C ARG A 627 -28.88 29.57 -5.53
N SER A 628 -27.77 29.25 -4.87
CA SER A 628 -27.44 27.88 -4.43
C SER A 628 -28.46 27.36 -3.42
N ALA A 629 -28.90 28.21 -2.48
CA ALA A 629 -29.97 27.87 -1.53
C ALA A 629 -31.32 27.65 -2.23
N GLU A 630 -31.66 28.49 -3.23
CA GLU A 630 -32.89 28.34 -4.03
C GLU A 630 -32.84 27.07 -4.91
N LEU A 631 -31.67 26.72 -5.46
CA LEU A 631 -31.47 25.48 -6.21
C LEU A 631 -31.54 24.21 -5.34
N ALA A 632 -31.34 24.33 -4.02
CA ALA A 632 -31.49 23.22 -3.08
C ALA A 632 -32.97 22.95 -2.68
N ASP A 633 -33.91 23.83 -3.06
CA ASP A 633 -35.32 23.64 -2.78
C ASP A 633 -35.97 22.63 -3.74
N PRO A 634 -36.52 21.50 -3.25
CA PRO A 634 -37.20 20.51 -4.10
C PRO A 634 -38.31 21.07 -4.99
N ALA A 635 -38.96 22.16 -4.59
CA ALA A 635 -40.04 22.81 -5.33
C ALA A 635 -39.54 23.44 -6.66
N VAL A 636 -38.26 23.85 -6.74
CA VAL A 636 -37.66 24.43 -7.94
C VAL A 636 -37.41 23.36 -9.02
N TYR A 637 -37.26 22.11 -8.63
CA TYR A 637 -37.08 20.99 -9.57
C TYR A 637 -38.38 20.61 -10.29
N ALA A 638 -39.53 21.00 -9.79
CA ALA A 638 -40.82 20.77 -10.43
C ALA A 638 -41.09 21.78 -11.56
N ASP A 639 -40.42 22.93 -11.62
CA ASP A 639 -40.55 23.95 -12.65
C ASP A 639 -39.28 24.02 -13.52
N ASP A 640 -39.33 23.39 -14.69
CA ASP A 640 -38.21 23.25 -15.64
C ASP A 640 -37.72 24.62 -16.19
N LYS A 641 -38.62 25.62 -16.25
CA LYS A 641 -38.27 26.97 -16.74
C LYS A 641 -37.51 27.74 -15.67
N ARG A 642 -38.01 27.72 -14.46
CA ARG A 642 -37.36 28.40 -13.32
C ARG A 642 -36.00 27.79 -12.98
N ARG A 643 -35.87 26.46 -13.09
CA ARG A 643 -34.59 25.76 -12.92
C ARG A 643 -33.54 26.21 -13.94
N ARG A 644 -33.90 26.29 -15.25
CA ARG A 644 -32.98 26.74 -16.30
C ARG A 644 -32.54 28.18 -16.12
N GLU A 645 -33.46 29.09 -15.73
CA GLU A 645 -33.15 30.50 -15.46
C GLU A 645 -32.19 30.63 -14.27
N LEU A 646 -32.40 29.89 -13.19
CA LEU A 646 -31.54 29.85 -12.02
C LEU A 646 -30.16 29.29 -12.33
N LEU A 647 -30.07 28.18 -13.07
CA LEU A 647 -28.80 27.58 -13.50
C LEU A 647 -28.01 28.51 -14.42
N SER A 648 -28.67 29.16 -15.41
CA SER A 648 -28.05 30.12 -16.29
C SER A 648 -27.52 31.34 -15.52
N SER A 649 -28.29 31.85 -14.56
CA SER A 649 -27.85 32.98 -13.73
C SER A 649 -26.75 32.62 -12.73
N PHE A 650 -26.69 31.37 -12.27
CA PHE A 650 -25.62 30.83 -11.44
C PHE A 650 -24.30 30.72 -12.24
N GLN A 651 -24.36 30.15 -13.46
CA GLN A 651 -23.21 30.06 -14.36
C GLN A 651 -22.66 31.43 -14.75
N ALA A 652 -23.54 32.38 -15.08
CA ALA A 652 -23.12 33.74 -15.42
C ALA A 652 -22.48 34.50 -14.22
N ALA A 653 -22.87 34.19 -13.00
CA ALA A 653 -22.23 34.73 -11.79
C ALA A 653 -20.87 34.07 -11.56
N GLN A 654 -20.74 32.78 -11.80
CA GLN A 654 -19.49 32.04 -11.69
C GLN A 654 -18.44 32.53 -12.70
N GLU A 655 -18.80 32.71 -13.97
CA GLU A 655 -17.92 33.27 -14.99
C GLU A 655 -17.41 34.69 -14.61
N LYS A 656 -18.28 35.51 -14.01
CA LYS A 656 -17.88 36.86 -13.56
C LYS A 656 -16.93 36.77 -12.35
N LEU A 657 -17.10 35.85 -11.44
CA LEU A 657 -16.17 35.63 -10.32
C LEU A 657 -14.81 35.15 -10.82
N GLU A 658 -14.79 34.24 -11.80
CA GLU A 658 -13.55 33.75 -12.44
C GLU A 658 -12.79 34.87 -13.19
N ASP A 659 -13.46 35.89 -13.72
CA ASP A 659 -12.82 37.08 -14.34
C ASP A 659 -12.36 38.10 -13.30
N LEU A 660 -13.12 38.32 -12.23
CA LEU A 660 -12.83 39.35 -11.24
C LEU A 660 -11.76 38.95 -10.23
N THR A 661 -11.69 37.67 -9.86
CA THR A 661 -10.73 37.14 -8.86
C THR A 661 -9.27 37.36 -9.31
N PRO A 662 -8.84 37.04 -10.54
CA PRO A 662 -7.46 37.31 -11.00
C PRO A 662 -7.14 38.80 -11.07
N ARG A 663 -8.15 39.64 -11.38
CA ARG A 663 -7.98 41.10 -11.42
C ARG A 663 -7.78 41.69 -10.03
N TRP A 664 -8.49 41.16 -9.05
CA TRP A 664 -8.32 41.52 -7.66
C TRP A 664 -6.96 41.08 -7.11
N GLU A 665 -6.52 39.84 -7.42
CA GLU A 665 -5.19 39.36 -7.05
C GLU A 665 -4.08 40.20 -7.64
N ALA A 666 -4.18 40.59 -8.91
CA ALA A 666 -3.22 41.46 -9.56
C ALA A 666 -3.15 42.86 -8.91
N ALA A 667 -4.33 43.44 -8.59
CA ALA A 667 -4.40 44.74 -7.93
C ALA A 667 -3.86 44.69 -6.49
N MET A 668 -4.07 43.58 -5.78
CA MET A 668 -3.49 43.33 -4.45
C MET A 668 -1.96 43.21 -4.51
N LEU A 669 -1.41 42.49 -5.47
CA LEU A 669 0.03 42.37 -5.67
C LEU A 669 0.67 43.74 -6.02
N GLU A 670 0.01 44.56 -6.86
CA GLU A 670 0.45 45.93 -7.16
C GLU A 670 0.42 46.84 -5.92
N LEU A 671 -0.62 46.71 -5.09
CA LEU A 671 -0.74 47.45 -3.84
C LEU A 671 0.35 47.04 -2.84
N GLU A 672 0.63 45.75 -2.70
CA GLU A 672 1.70 45.25 -1.83
C GLU A 672 3.08 45.65 -2.33
N ALA A 673 3.34 45.56 -3.62
CA ALA A 673 4.59 46.04 -4.23
C ALA A 673 4.77 47.56 -4.02
N ALA A 674 3.71 48.35 -4.20
CA ALA A 674 3.74 49.79 -3.93
C ALA A 674 3.95 50.10 -2.43
N ARG A 675 3.39 49.31 -1.53
CA ARG A 675 3.62 49.44 -0.09
C ARG A 675 5.06 49.08 0.29
N ALA A 676 5.62 48.01 -0.28
CA ALA A 676 7.01 47.61 -0.07
C ALA A 676 7.98 48.67 -0.60
N ALA A 677 7.77 49.19 -1.84
CA ALA A 677 8.59 50.24 -2.42
C ALA A 677 8.56 51.57 -1.61
N LEU A 678 7.45 51.85 -0.92
CA LEU A 678 7.31 53.01 -0.04
C LEU A 678 7.80 52.77 1.40
N ALA A 679 8.08 51.52 1.77
CA ALA A 679 8.71 51.17 3.03
C ALA A 679 10.24 51.20 2.96
N ASP A 680 10.80 50.97 1.75
CA ASP A 680 12.24 50.99 1.46
C ASP A 680 12.73 52.41 1.02
N ALA A 681 11.83 53.39 0.78
CA ALA A 681 12.11 54.77 0.43
C ALA A 681 11.88 55.73 1.61
#